data_a397b68898c7d68c6d64f4392e2dfd00
#
_entry.id   a397b68898c7d68c6d64f4392e2dfd00
#
_cell.length_a   1.000
_cell.length_b   1.000
_cell.length_c   1.000
_cell.angle_alpha   90.00
_cell.angle_beta   90.00
_cell.angle_gamma   90.00
#
_symmetry.space_group_name_H-M   'P 1'
#
loop_
_entity.id
_entity.type
_entity.pdbx_description
1 polymer ?
#
loop_
_entity_poly.entity_id
_entity_poly.type
_entity_poly.pdbx_seq_one_letter_code
_entity_poly.pdbx_strand_id
1 'polypeptide(L)'
;MSLVEPRYQDYSCSQNAPLNCEQLKLTAEQFPKAKFCLECGFPAILPEKAEIKGSRGTYQITKFLGSRGMGRLYSGVKIDDSLPVVIKEYLLPSRSFNTEEATQRQETFVRVAGVSSVDGKNQDFRLITPYEAIADRQGDRCYTITKGNLEASQTLSQYLREKAAMKGDQVREVLNQALQTLQFLHSQKFRLPSGQVQQNLLHGNISLDSLLIVQNNPQYLTIYLCNLAVWERLFEPPLAQSSIPSVSLDLNDLGRVAFYLWVGRAVDSSSQPLDPRDTQQWPSSDPELKQFIYRLIGLETPFESAEEARQALLQLKKEKQADSAATIVNTEQKEKGFRIPLILLGLLVLLLLSGGIWYIFFRHSSKVDENSSEFAQLVPTFTDVNNVPLGNFIYTGEKKGTWSNILKFRPSSDSSLEKLFIHPKGQNTEFKYNPVSSYDDLKSSEPIESLEKKQFDFTMTSLEDQVTGDLDKLQIAYDGLLVFVPFSKKDQNLPKALDGHISLEKLRKIYTGQVTNWDQLGGPNLLIKPLAPTEPEAVRQFQKIVFKDDEQQIAQYKKTVSQQLTEETQQQIVTQFDEGEAGIISYGILSKTWNQCAGYPLAIISDDEKSAATQALFRLNNQPINPSDNICDKRNLLDVGTFVNKRYPLGYPLFVIYRKDNSVMPAAYKFAEILKTREGQCLLSKAGLVPLQYIPNNYLNSNDCKSVPQP
;
A
#
# COMPACT_ATOMS: atom_id res chain seq x y z
N MET A 1 -9.10 -26.19 19.74
CA MET A 1 -9.49 -25.83 18.37
C MET A 1 -8.39 -26.26 17.44
N SER A 2 -8.68 -27.10 16.46
CA SER A 2 -7.69 -27.53 15.46
C SER A 2 -7.34 -26.35 14.53
N LEU A 3 -6.14 -25.80 14.66
CA LEU A 3 -5.62 -24.75 13.75
C LEU A 3 -5.31 -25.27 12.33
N VAL A 4 -5.56 -26.55 12.07
CA VAL A 4 -5.01 -27.29 10.93
C VAL A 4 -6.05 -27.65 9.89
N GLU A 5 -7.33 -27.67 10.24
CA GLU A 5 -8.38 -28.02 9.31
C GLU A 5 -9.29 -26.85 8.96
N PRO A 6 -9.69 -26.71 7.69
CA PRO A 6 -10.69 -25.71 7.33
C PRO A 6 -11.95 -25.97 8.15
N ARG A 7 -12.41 -24.99 8.93
CA ARG A 7 -13.65 -25.06 9.70
C ARG A 7 -14.89 -25.39 8.87
N TYR A 8 -14.70 -25.49 7.57
CA TYR A 8 -15.71 -25.90 6.60
C TYR A 8 -16.27 -27.28 6.88
N GLN A 9 -15.53 -28.14 7.57
CA GLN A 9 -16.00 -29.46 7.99
C GLN A 9 -17.21 -29.40 8.93
N ASP A 10 -17.34 -28.32 9.69
CA ASP A 10 -18.48 -28.10 10.60
C ASP A 10 -19.83 -28.01 9.85
N TYR A 11 -19.79 -27.74 8.55
CA TYR A 11 -20.96 -27.76 7.66
C TYR A 11 -21.14 -29.07 6.93
N SER A 12 -20.25 -30.05 7.12
CA SER A 12 -20.31 -31.31 6.40
C SER A 12 -21.56 -32.10 6.78
N CYS A 13 -22.10 -32.77 5.77
CA CYS A 13 -23.03 -33.86 5.98
C CYS A 13 -22.34 -34.99 6.76
N SER A 14 -23.06 -35.73 7.60
CA SER A 14 -22.52 -36.80 8.43
C SER A 14 -21.74 -37.88 7.66
N GLN A 15 -21.82 -37.91 6.32
CA GLN A 15 -21.17 -38.89 5.47
C GLN A 15 -19.95 -38.38 4.72
N ASN A 16 -19.85 -37.06 4.44
CA ASN A 16 -18.71 -36.48 3.74
C ASN A 16 -18.51 -35.00 4.10
N ALA A 17 -17.29 -34.57 4.29
CA ALA A 17 -16.95 -33.15 4.31
C ALA A 17 -17.22 -32.54 2.90
N PRO A 18 -17.83 -31.34 2.79
CA PRO A 18 -18.24 -30.80 1.50
C PRO A 18 -17.12 -30.68 0.48
N LEU A 19 -15.89 -30.50 0.93
CA LEU A 19 -14.72 -30.36 0.07
C LEU A 19 -14.08 -31.69 -0.31
N ASN A 20 -14.43 -32.76 0.39
CA ASN A 20 -13.98 -34.11 0.08
C ASN A 20 -15.04 -34.90 -0.72
N CYS A 21 -16.17 -34.26 -1.03
CA CYS A 21 -17.21 -34.88 -1.87
C CYS A 21 -16.84 -34.65 -3.34
N GLU A 22 -16.35 -35.70 -4.01
CA GLU A 22 -16.02 -35.66 -5.43
C GLU A 22 -17.23 -35.34 -6.33
N GLN A 23 -18.42 -35.67 -5.86
CA GLN A 23 -19.67 -35.39 -6.56
C GLN A 23 -20.06 -33.92 -6.65
N LEU A 24 -19.52 -33.07 -5.78
CA LEU A 24 -19.73 -31.62 -5.87
C LEU A 24 -19.24 -31.06 -7.21
N LYS A 25 -18.07 -31.49 -7.65
CA LYS A 25 -17.48 -31.08 -8.92
C LYS A 25 -18.26 -31.69 -10.11
N LEU A 26 -18.53 -33.00 -10.05
CA LEU A 26 -19.33 -33.68 -11.07
C LEU A 26 -20.72 -33.08 -11.21
N THR A 27 -21.38 -32.75 -10.11
CA THR A 27 -22.69 -32.08 -10.14
C THR A 27 -22.62 -30.75 -10.87
N ALA A 28 -21.58 -29.92 -10.62
CA ALA A 28 -21.42 -28.65 -11.30
C ALA A 28 -21.13 -28.79 -12.81
N GLU A 29 -20.37 -29.81 -13.19
CA GLU A 29 -20.04 -30.10 -14.59
C GLU A 29 -21.24 -30.67 -15.37
N GLN A 30 -21.96 -31.62 -14.78
CA GLN A 30 -23.10 -32.28 -15.43
C GLN A 30 -24.39 -31.44 -15.37
N PHE A 31 -24.57 -30.71 -14.29
CA PHE A 31 -25.76 -29.89 -14.03
C PHE A 31 -25.37 -28.47 -13.68
N PRO A 32 -24.95 -27.63 -14.64
CA PRO A 32 -24.43 -26.27 -14.38
C PRO A 32 -25.37 -25.34 -13.62
N LYS A 33 -26.67 -25.70 -13.54
CA LYS A 33 -27.69 -24.92 -12.80
C LYS A 33 -28.05 -25.54 -11.44
N ALA A 34 -27.42 -26.66 -11.05
CA ALA A 34 -27.70 -27.27 -9.78
C ALA A 34 -27.23 -26.38 -8.63
N LYS A 35 -28.15 -26.05 -7.72
CA LYS A 35 -27.83 -25.27 -6.52
C LYS A 35 -27.20 -26.12 -5.42
N PHE A 36 -27.48 -27.43 -5.40
CA PHE A 36 -27.03 -28.37 -4.39
C PHE A 36 -26.41 -29.61 -5.04
N CYS A 37 -25.46 -30.22 -4.33
CA CYS A 37 -24.90 -31.52 -4.71
C CYS A 37 -25.99 -32.58 -4.64
N LEU A 38 -26.10 -33.40 -5.69
CA LEU A 38 -27.11 -34.48 -5.78
C LEU A 38 -26.86 -35.58 -4.75
N GLU A 39 -25.61 -35.82 -4.36
CA GLU A 39 -25.25 -36.87 -3.41
C GLU A 39 -25.40 -36.44 -1.93
N CYS A 40 -24.82 -35.27 -1.56
CA CYS A 40 -24.77 -34.85 -0.16
C CYS A 40 -25.71 -33.70 0.21
N GLY A 41 -26.42 -33.11 -0.76
CA GLY A 41 -27.33 -31.98 -0.53
C GLY A 41 -26.66 -30.69 -0.09
N PHE A 42 -25.33 -30.60 -0.17
CA PHE A 42 -24.58 -29.38 0.18
C PHE A 42 -24.58 -28.42 -1.02
N PRO A 43 -24.50 -27.08 -0.82
CA PRO A 43 -24.44 -26.14 -1.92
C PRO A 43 -23.33 -26.49 -2.93
N ALA A 44 -23.68 -26.71 -4.19
CA ALA A 44 -22.75 -27.06 -5.25
C ALA A 44 -21.69 -25.97 -5.43
N ILE A 45 -20.47 -26.33 -5.86
CA ILE A 45 -19.50 -25.36 -6.30
C ILE A 45 -20.03 -24.61 -7.51
N LEU A 46 -19.61 -23.36 -7.67
CA LEU A 46 -19.98 -22.58 -8.85
C LEU A 46 -19.21 -23.11 -10.07
N PRO A 47 -19.89 -23.33 -11.19
CA PRO A 47 -19.24 -23.80 -12.43
C PRO A 47 -18.38 -22.69 -13.03
N GLU A 48 -17.47 -23.07 -13.93
CA GLU A 48 -16.75 -22.13 -14.77
C GLU A 48 -17.73 -21.27 -15.57
N LYS A 49 -17.38 -20.00 -15.77
CA LYS A 49 -18.22 -18.97 -16.40
C LYS A 49 -19.46 -18.55 -15.60
N ALA A 50 -19.68 -19.06 -14.39
CA ALA A 50 -20.70 -18.50 -13.52
C ALA A 50 -20.41 -17.04 -13.23
N GLU A 51 -21.46 -16.21 -13.23
CA GLU A 51 -21.36 -14.76 -13.03
C GLU A 51 -21.90 -14.36 -11.66
N ILE A 52 -21.16 -13.51 -10.97
CA ILE A 52 -21.52 -12.90 -9.70
C ILE A 52 -21.67 -11.41 -9.92
N LYS A 53 -22.87 -10.88 -9.71
CA LYS A 53 -23.15 -9.46 -9.89
C LYS A 53 -22.91 -8.69 -8.60
N GLY A 54 -21.99 -7.76 -8.65
CA GLY A 54 -21.69 -6.83 -7.57
C GLY A 54 -22.06 -5.40 -7.89
N SER A 55 -21.87 -4.50 -6.95
CA SER A 55 -22.07 -3.05 -7.13
C SER A 55 -20.96 -2.40 -7.96
N ARG A 56 -19.80 -3.06 -8.05
CA ARG A 56 -18.60 -2.57 -8.74
C ARG A 56 -18.32 -3.27 -10.06
N GLY A 57 -19.18 -4.15 -10.49
CA GLY A 57 -19.09 -4.87 -11.75
C GLY A 57 -19.60 -6.30 -11.65
N THR A 58 -19.49 -7.02 -12.76
CA THR A 58 -19.82 -8.44 -12.84
C THR A 58 -18.53 -9.25 -12.88
N TYR A 59 -18.47 -10.31 -12.07
CA TYR A 59 -17.30 -11.17 -11.92
C TYR A 59 -17.61 -12.55 -12.45
N GLN A 60 -16.78 -13.04 -13.38
CA GLN A 60 -16.93 -14.36 -13.96
C GLN A 60 -15.90 -15.33 -13.38
N ILE A 61 -16.36 -16.50 -12.94
CA ILE A 61 -15.51 -17.56 -12.43
C ILE A 61 -14.75 -18.22 -13.58
N THR A 62 -13.44 -18.39 -13.38
CA THR A 62 -12.56 -19.10 -14.32
C THR A 62 -12.16 -20.48 -13.82
N LYS A 63 -11.94 -20.64 -12.49
CA LYS A 63 -11.49 -21.92 -11.92
C LYS A 63 -11.81 -22.01 -10.43
N PHE A 64 -12.15 -23.19 -9.96
CA PHE A 64 -12.21 -23.51 -8.54
C PHE A 64 -10.82 -23.79 -7.98
N LEU A 65 -10.44 -23.12 -6.87
CA LEU A 65 -9.10 -23.21 -6.27
C LEU A 65 -9.07 -24.06 -4.99
N GLY A 66 -10.22 -24.43 -4.43
CA GLY A 66 -10.30 -25.18 -3.17
C GLY A 66 -10.92 -24.37 -2.03
N SER A 67 -10.60 -24.72 -0.79
CA SER A 67 -11.11 -24.01 0.40
C SER A 67 -10.02 -23.22 1.11
N ARG A 68 -10.45 -22.19 1.82
CA ARG A 68 -9.59 -21.43 2.73
C ARG A 68 -10.42 -20.83 3.87
N GLY A 69 -10.05 -21.15 5.11
CA GLY A 69 -10.79 -20.69 6.30
C GLY A 69 -12.27 -21.10 6.22
N MET A 70 -13.18 -20.14 6.33
CA MET A 70 -14.63 -20.38 6.32
C MET A 70 -15.27 -20.38 4.92
N GLY A 71 -14.49 -20.45 3.84
CA GLY A 71 -15.06 -20.35 2.50
C GLY A 71 -14.34 -21.14 1.42
N ARG A 72 -14.89 -21.08 0.21
CA ARG A 72 -14.35 -21.67 -1.01
C ARG A 72 -13.75 -20.59 -1.89
N LEU A 73 -12.63 -20.88 -2.55
CA LEU A 73 -11.92 -19.95 -3.41
C LEU A 73 -12.10 -20.29 -4.88
N TYR A 74 -12.20 -19.23 -5.66
CA TYR A 74 -12.20 -19.30 -7.12
C TYR A 74 -11.28 -18.23 -7.69
N SER A 75 -10.60 -18.52 -8.80
CA SER A 75 -10.09 -17.48 -9.67
C SER A 75 -11.20 -16.97 -10.56
N GLY A 76 -11.12 -15.72 -10.96
CA GLY A 76 -12.11 -15.09 -11.83
C GLY A 76 -11.58 -13.84 -12.50
N VAL A 77 -12.41 -13.26 -13.32
CA VAL A 77 -12.15 -11.99 -13.99
C VAL A 77 -13.34 -11.05 -13.80
N LYS A 78 -13.07 -9.79 -13.60
CA LYS A 78 -14.09 -8.77 -13.73
C LYS A 78 -14.35 -8.51 -15.19
N ILE A 79 -15.60 -8.67 -15.65
CA ILE A 79 -15.94 -8.70 -17.09
C ILE A 79 -15.60 -7.36 -17.77
N ASP A 80 -15.90 -6.23 -17.10
CA ASP A 80 -15.82 -4.90 -17.69
C ASP A 80 -14.39 -4.50 -18.13
N ASP A 81 -13.37 -4.93 -17.39
CA ASP A 81 -11.98 -4.52 -17.58
C ASP A 81 -10.99 -5.69 -17.62
N SER A 82 -11.51 -6.91 -17.66
CA SER A 82 -10.71 -8.17 -17.64
C SER A 82 -9.72 -8.23 -16.47
N LEU A 83 -10.01 -7.53 -15.37
CA LEU A 83 -9.15 -7.50 -14.19
C LEU A 83 -9.19 -8.88 -13.51
N PRO A 84 -8.05 -9.55 -13.30
CA PRO A 84 -8.01 -10.80 -12.55
C PRO A 84 -8.43 -10.55 -11.10
N VAL A 85 -9.27 -11.43 -10.58
CA VAL A 85 -9.78 -11.37 -9.21
C VAL A 85 -9.75 -12.75 -8.57
N VAL A 86 -9.63 -12.76 -7.25
CA VAL A 86 -9.90 -13.93 -6.41
C VAL A 86 -11.23 -13.73 -5.73
N ILE A 87 -12.10 -14.72 -5.87
CA ILE A 87 -13.44 -14.72 -5.31
C ILE A 87 -13.44 -15.72 -4.17
N LYS A 88 -13.79 -15.28 -2.97
CA LYS A 88 -14.02 -16.18 -1.84
C LYS A 88 -15.50 -16.24 -1.55
N GLU A 89 -16.06 -17.44 -1.68
CA GLU A 89 -17.45 -17.74 -1.41
C GLU A 89 -17.62 -18.23 0.04
N TYR A 90 -18.57 -17.66 0.72
CA TYR A 90 -19.02 -18.09 2.05
C TYR A 90 -20.44 -18.59 1.96
N LEU A 91 -20.78 -19.59 2.77
CA LEU A 91 -22.09 -20.22 2.78
C LEU A 91 -22.76 -20.06 4.14
N LEU A 92 -24.08 -19.88 4.09
CA LEU A 92 -24.98 -19.86 5.25
C LEU A 92 -26.06 -20.96 5.07
N PRO A 93 -25.68 -22.25 5.14
CA PRO A 93 -26.60 -23.34 4.81
C PRO A 93 -27.77 -23.36 5.79
N SER A 94 -28.99 -23.49 5.27
CA SER A 94 -30.26 -23.49 6.01
C SER A 94 -30.34 -24.53 7.12
N ARG A 95 -29.57 -25.60 7.08
CA ARG A 95 -29.45 -26.61 8.13
C ARG A 95 -28.67 -26.11 9.37
N SER A 96 -27.85 -25.08 9.23
CA SER A 96 -27.00 -24.52 10.30
C SER A 96 -27.46 -23.14 10.76
N PHE A 97 -28.16 -22.40 9.89
CA PHE A 97 -28.65 -21.06 10.14
C PHE A 97 -30.13 -20.98 9.81
N ASN A 98 -30.94 -20.35 10.67
CA ASN A 98 -32.27 -19.99 10.28
C ASN A 98 -32.30 -18.80 9.34
N THR A 99 -33.39 -18.57 8.62
CA THR A 99 -33.53 -17.53 7.61
C THR A 99 -33.26 -16.12 8.12
N GLU A 100 -33.73 -15.81 9.34
CA GLU A 100 -33.54 -14.50 9.95
C GLU A 100 -32.08 -14.27 10.32
N GLU A 101 -31.45 -15.25 10.94
CA GLU A 101 -30.02 -15.22 11.27
C GLU A 101 -29.15 -15.12 10.02
N ALA A 102 -29.43 -15.90 8.97
CA ALA A 102 -28.71 -15.84 7.71
C ALA A 102 -28.81 -14.44 7.08
N THR A 103 -30.02 -13.84 7.06
CA THR A 103 -30.24 -12.49 6.53
C THR A 103 -29.46 -11.46 7.35
N GLN A 104 -29.50 -11.51 8.68
CA GLN A 104 -28.77 -10.59 9.55
C GLN A 104 -27.25 -10.70 9.33
N ARG A 105 -26.73 -11.93 9.18
CA ARG A 105 -25.31 -12.17 8.91
C ARG A 105 -24.90 -11.66 7.55
N GLN A 106 -25.72 -11.82 6.50
CA GLN A 106 -25.50 -11.27 5.16
C GLN A 106 -25.45 -9.74 5.18
N GLU A 107 -26.38 -9.08 5.84
CA GLU A 107 -26.39 -7.63 5.98
C GLU A 107 -25.16 -7.12 6.75
N THR A 108 -24.79 -7.80 7.83
CA THR A 108 -23.61 -7.47 8.61
C THR A 108 -22.34 -7.65 7.76
N PHE A 109 -22.24 -8.74 7.01
CA PHE A 109 -21.10 -9.04 6.16
C PHE A 109 -20.80 -7.89 5.15
N VAL A 110 -21.79 -7.41 4.44
CA VAL A 110 -21.61 -6.30 3.48
C VAL A 110 -21.13 -5.02 4.19
N ARG A 111 -21.48 -4.84 5.46
CA ARG A 111 -21.09 -3.66 6.27
C ARG A 111 -19.66 -3.74 6.82
N VAL A 112 -19.13 -4.96 7.03
CA VAL A 112 -17.85 -5.15 7.72
C VAL A 112 -16.75 -5.78 6.86
N ALA A 113 -17.10 -6.47 5.76
CA ALA A 113 -16.11 -7.15 4.95
C ALA A 113 -15.35 -6.16 4.06
N GLY A 114 -14.20 -5.73 4.55
CA GLY A 114 -13.29 -4.78 3.96
C GLY A 114 -12.86 -3.72 4.97
N VAL A 115 -11.63 -3.26 4.85
CA VAL A 115 -11.08 -2.23 5.73
C VAL A 115 -10.24 -1.25 4.92
N SER A 116 -10.29 0.02 5.30
CA SER A 116 -9.41 1.06 4.77
C SER A 116 -8.90 1.92 5.92
N SER A 117 -7.65 2.41 5.83
CA SER A 117 -7.11 3.32 6.83
C SER A 117 -7.88 4.65 6.81
N VAL A 118 -8.28 5.15 7.98
CA VAL A 118 -8.96 6.46 8.11
C VAL A 118 -8.03 7.60 7.73
N ASP A 119 -6.75 7.46 8.03
CA ASP A 119 -5.77 8.50 7.82
C ASP A 119 -5.26 8.61 6.39
N GLY A 120 -5.82 7.84 5.45
CA GLY A 120 -5.37 7.78 4.07
C GLY A 120 -3.94 7.27 3.92
N LYS A 121 -3.29 6.84 5.02
CA LYS A 121 -2.01 6.13 4.94
C LYS A 121 -2.22 4.87 4.14
N ASN A 122 -1.28 4.56 3.27
CA ASN A 122 -1.32 3.33 2.51
C ASN A 122 -1.60 2.16 3.45
N GLN A 123 -2.57 1.32 3.06
CA GLN A 123 -2.79 0.05 3.74
C GLN A 123 -1.46 -0.68 3.85
N ASP A 124 -1.27 -1.42 4.93
CA ASP A 124 -0.18 -2.39 4.97
C ASP A 124 -0.36 -3.33 3.77
N PHE A 125 0.59 -3.28 2.82
CA PHE A 125 0.54 -4.06 1.59
C PHE A 125 0.49 -5.57 1.83
N ARG A 126 0.77 -6.01 3.05
CA ARG A 126 0.72 -7.40 3.47
C ARG A 126 -0.62 -7.82 4.08
N LEU A 127 -1.58 -6.91 4.16
CA LEU A 127 -2.95 -7.23 4.54
C LEU A 127 -3.83 -7.34 3.29
N ILE A 128 -4.36 -8.53 3.02
CA ILE A 128 -5.30 -8.75 1.94
C ILE A 128 -6.69 -8.35 2.41
N THR A 129 -7.24 -7.31 1.79
CA THR A 129 -8.58 -6.82 2.07
C THR A 129 -9.49 -6.99 0.87
N PRO A 130 -10.78 -7.29 1.08
CA PRO A 130 -11.75 -7.33 0.00
C PRO A 130 -11.88 -6.00 -0.74
N TYR A 131 -11.88 -6.07 -2.07
CA TYR A 131 -12.25 -4.95 -2.94
C TYR A 131 -13.76 -4.69 -2.90
N GLU A 132 -14.54 -5.76 -2.81
CA GLU A 132 -16.00 -5.73 -2.72
C GLU A 132 -16.49 -6.91 -1.89
N ALA A 133 -17.59 -6.72 -1.15
CA ALA A 133 -18.35 -7.76 -0.48
C ALA A 133 -19.76 -7.80 -1.06
N ILE A 134 -20.22 -8.99 -1.41
CA ILE A 134 -21.52 -9.20 -2.08
C ILE A 134 -22.30 -10.24 -1.28
N ALA A 135 -23.55 -9.94 -0.94
CA ALA A 135 -24.49 -10.90 -0.38
C ALA A 135 -25.52 -11.27 -1.45
N ASP A 136 -25.64 -12.55 -1.74
CA ASP A 136 -26.70 -13.09 -2.58
C ASP A 136 -27.97 -13.30 -1.75
N ARG A 137 -28.90 -12.34 -1.82
CA ARG A 137 -30.14 -12.38 -1.06
C ARG A 137 -31.11 -13.50 -1.49
N GLN A 138 -30.92 -14.08 -2.66
CA GLN A 138 -31.74 -15.18 -3.18
C GLN A 138 -31.12 -16.54 -2.90
N GLY A 139 -29.89 -16.57 -2.38
CA GLY A 139 -29.16 -17.78 -2.03
C GLY A 139 -28.46 -17.62 -0.68
N ASP A 140 -28.08 -18.74 -0.09
CA ASP A 140 -27.38 -18.79 1.19
C ASP A 140 -25.87 -18.51 1.00
N ARG A 141 -25.50 -17.52 0.20
CA ARG A 141 -24.12 -17.26 -0.24
C ARG A 141 -23.72 -15.81 -0.05
N CYS A 142 -22.47 -15.61 0.33
CA CYS A 142 -21.79 -14.32 0.33
C CYS A 142 -20.46 -14.43 -0.39
N TYR A 143 -19.96 -13.31 -0.92
CA TYR A 143 -18.71 -13.31 -1.68
C TYR A 143 -17.83 -12.13 -1.26
N THR A 144 -16.53 -12.38 -1.08
CA THR A 144 -15.53 -11.32 -1.12
C THR A 144 -14.78 -11.38 -2.44
N ILE A 145 -14.59 -10.22 -3.04
CA ILE A 145 -13.80 -10.06 -4.26
C ILE A 145 -12.48 -9.39 -3.89
N THR A 146 -11.37 -10.00 -4.22
CA THR A 146 -10.03 -9.46 -4.02
C THR A 146 -9.35 -9.28 -5.37
N LYS A 147 -8.75 -8.12 -5.60
CA LYS A 147 -8.01 -7.85 -6.85
C LYS A 147 -6.70 -8.63 -6.89
N GLY A 148 -6.31 -9.04 -8.08
CA GLY A 148 -5.05 -9.71 -8.35
C GLY A 148 -5.20 -11.21 -8.55
N ASN A 149 -4.08 -11.85 -8.87
CA ASN A 149 -3.97 -13.29 -9.04
C ASN A 149 -3.22 -13.88 -7.85
N LEU A 150 -3.90 -14.66 -7.02
CA LEU A 150 -3.28 -15.38 -5.90
C LEU A 150 -2.80 -16.80 -6.28
N GLU A 151 -2.78 -17.16 -7.56
CA GLU A 151 -2.32 -18.50 -8.00
C GLU A 151 -0.85 -18.77 -7.60
N ALA A 152 -0.04 -17.73 -7.49
CA ALA A 152 1.34 -17.84 -7.01
C ALA A 152 1.48 -17.87 -5.49
N SER A 153 0.40 -17.71 -4.73
CA SER A 153 0.42 -17.70 -3.27
C SER A 153 -0.06 -19.02 -2.68
N GLN A 154 0.67 -19.53 -1.69
CA GLN A 154 0.29 -20.70 -0.90
C GLN A 154 -0.09 -20.27 0.51
N THR A 155 -0.99 -20.99 1.19
CA THR A 155 -1.11 -20.85 2.64
C THR A 155 0.11 -21.47 3.32
N LEU A 156 0.44 -21.02 4.52
CA LEU A 156 1.50 -21.69 5.30
C LEU A 156 1.15 -23.16 5.60
N SER A 157 -0.14 -23.50 5.66
CA SER A 157 -0.62 -24.88 5.76
C SER A 157 -0.27 -25.69 4.50
N GLN A 158 -0.46 -25.13 3.30
CA GLN A 158 -0.05 -25.78 2.04
C GLN A 158 1.47 -25.90 1.96
N TYR A 159 2.18 -24.83 2.35
CA TYR A 159 3.63 -24.84 2.40
C TYR A 159 4.17 -26.00 3.25
N LEU A 160 3.63 -26.19 4.47
CA LEU A 160 4.06 -27.27 5.37
C LEU A 160 3.76 -28.69 4.81
N ARG A 161 2.71 -28.83 3.98
CA ARG A 161 2.43 -30.12 3.31
C ARG A 161 3.41 -30.44 2.19
N GLU A 162 3.94 -29.42 1.52
CA GLU A 162 4.79 -29.56 0.34
C GLU A 162 6.29 -29.44 0.65
N LYS A 163 6.62 -28.74 1.69
CA LYS A 163 8.02 -28.42 2.08
C LYS A 163 8.36 -29.01 3.45
N ALA A 164 9.63 -29.10 3.72
CA ALA A 164 10.14 -29.44 5.05
C ALA A 164 9.96 -28.26 6.02
N ALA A 165 10.32 -28.49 7.31
CA ALA A 165 10.38 -27.47 8.34
C ALA A 165 11.18 -26.24 7.89
N MET A 166 10.71 -25.06 8.30
CA MET A 166 11.45 -23.82 8.09
C MET A 166 12.67 -23.75 8.99
N LYS A 167 13.75 -23.18 8.47
CA LYS A 167 14.92 -22.83 9.29
C LYS A 167 14.57 -21.70 10.26
N GLY A 168 15.28 -21.60 11.39
CA GLY A 168 15.03 -20.55 12.39
C GLY A 168 15.00 -19.14 11.81
N ASP A 169 15.89 -18.80 10.87
CA ASP A 169 15.90 -17.48 10.22
C ASP A 169 14.65 -17.22 9.36
N GLN A 170 14.12 -18.25 8.69
CA GLN A 170 12.89 -18.14 7.92
C GLN A 170 11.68 -17.95 8.85
N VAL A 171 11.65 -18.65 10.00
CA VAL A 171 10.60 -18.45 11.02
C VAL A 171 10.67 -17.04 11.61
N ARG A 172 11.89 -16.53 11.89
CA ARG A 172 12.10 -15.14 12.33
C ARG A 172 11.55 -14.14 11.30
N GLU A 173 11.76 -14.41 10.02
CA GLU A 173 11.26 -13.54 8.95
C GLU A 173 9.73 -13.55 8.86
N VAL A 174 9.11 -14.73 8.94
CA VAL A 174 7.63 -14.85 9.02
C VAL A 174 7.09 -14.08 10.22
N LEU A 175 7.71 -14.26 11.39
CA LEU A 175 7.31 -13.54 12.61
C LEU A 175 7.47 -12.03 12.47
N ASN A 176 8.59 -11.55 11.93
CA ASN A 176 8.85 -10.14 11.76
C ASN A 176 7.77 -9.48 10.87
N GLN A 177 7.49 -10.09 9.71
CA GLN A 177 6.49 -9.56 8.78
C GLN A 177 5.07 -9.61 9.35
N ALA A 178 4.69 -10.72 9.99
CA ALA A 178 3.37 -10.84 10.61
C ALA A 178 3.19 -9.86 11.78
N LEU A 179 4.20 -9.73 12.66
CA LEU A 179 4.17 -8.77 13.77
C LEU A 179 4.10 -7.32 13.29
N GLN A 180 4.76 -6.98 12.19
CA GLN A 180 4.66 -5.65 11.60
C GLN A 180 3.23 -5.35 11.12
N THR A 181 2.57 -6.31 10.47
CA THR A 181 1.17 -6.15 10.04
C THR A 181 0.24 -6.09 11.24
N LEU A 182 0.45 -6.91 12.28
CA LEU A 182 -0.35 -6.86 13.51
C LEU A 182 -0.15 -5.54 14.27
N GLN A 183 1.08 -5.03 14.36
CA GLN A 183 1.36 -3.71 14.94
C GLN A 183 0.55 -2.63 14.24
N PHE A 184 0.51 -2.66 12.90
CA PHE A 184 -0.29 -1.73 12.11
C PHE A 184 -1.79 -1.87 12.42
N LEU A 185 -2.33 -3.10 12.43
CA LEU A 185 -3.74 -3.37 12.74
C LEU A 185 -4.12 -2.90 14.14
N HIS A 186 -3.28 -3.19 15.13
CA HIS A 186 -3.57 -2.89 16.54
C HIS A 186 -3.43 -1.40 16.90
N SER A 187 -2.68 -0.61 16.10
CA SER A 187 -2.40 0.79 16.44
C SER A 187 -3.18 1.82 15.62
N GLN A 188 -3.74 1.44 14.47
CA GLN A 188 -4.35 2.39 13.55
C GLN A 188 -5.89 2.42 13.65
N LYS A 189 -6.47 3.46 13.02
CA LYS A 189 -7.92 3.59 12.86
C LYS A 189 -8.31 3.12 11.46
N PHE A 190 -9.31 2.27 11.40
CA PHE A 190 -9.81 1.71 10.16
C PHE A 190 -11.26 2.12 9.92
N ARG A 191 -11.60 2.34 8.67
CA ARG A 191 -12.97 2.56 8.22
C ARG A 191 -13.50 1.28 7.60
N LEU A 192 -14.65 0.82 8.09
CA LEU A 192 -15.39 -0.30 7.53
C LEU A 192 -16.25 0.17 6.33
N PRO A 193 -16.75 -0.74 5.47
CA PRO A 193 -17.65 -0.40 4.38
C PRO A 193 -18.94 0.31 4.83
N SER A 194 -19.40 0.07 6.05
CA SER A 194 -20.51 0.80 6.71
C SER A 194 -20.23 2.29 6.95
N GLY A 195 -18.96 2.74 6.81
CA GLY A 195 -18.52 4.06 7.22
C GLY A 195 -18.11 4.15 8.70
N GLN A 196 -18.40 3.14 9.52
CA GLN A 196 -17.99 3.08 10.91
C GLN A 196 -16.47 3.07 11.02
N VAL A 197 -15.93 3.86 11.95
CA VAL A 197 -14.51 3.88 12.28
C VAL A 197 -14.26 2.97 13.47
N GLN A 198 -13.38 2.00 13.28
CA GLN A 198 -12.92 1.10 14.33
C GLN A 198 -11.46 1.41 14.66
N GLN A 199 -11.16 1.60 15.92
CA GLN A 199 -9.81 1.74 16.43
C GLN A 199 -9.32 0.36 16.91
N ASN A 200 -8.03 0.09 16.72
CA ASN A 200 -7.41 -1.17 17.16
C ASN A 200 -8.11 -2.40 16.58
N LEU A 201 -7.98 -2.56 15.26
CA LEU A 201 -8.55 -3.72 14.57
C LEU A 201 -7.73 -4.96 14.93
N LEU A 202 -8.39 -5.96 15.49
CA LEU A 202 -7.77 -7.25 15.79
C LEU A 202 -7.89 -8.18 14.58
N HIS A 203 -6.87 -8.98 14.33
CA HIS A 203 -6.96 -10.00 13.29
C HIS A 203 -7.92 -11.12 13.71
N GLY A 204 -7.78 -11.63 14.92
CA GLY A 204 -8.67 -12.55 15.61
C GLY A 204 -8.84 -13.93 14.94
N ASN A 205 -8.05 -14.24 13.93
CA ASN A 205 -8.12 -15.48 13.16
C ASN A 205 -6.74 -15.87 12.57
N ILE A 206 -5.67 -15.64 13.32
CA ILE A 206 -4.32 -16.05 12.93
C ILE A 206 -4.21 -17.56 12.89
N SER A 207 -3.80 -18.11 11.75
CA SER A 207 -3.63 -19.55 11.55
C SER A 207 -2.70 -19.81 10.37
N LEU A 208 -2.29 -21.05 10.15
CA LEU A 208 -1.56 -21.46 8.96
C LEU A 208 -2.32 -21.20 7.65
N ASP A 209 -3.66 -21.10 7.68
CA ASP A 209 -4.50 -20.84 6.52
C ASP A 209 -4.83 -19.35 6.32
N SER A 210 -4.58 -18.51 7.31
CA SER A 210 -4.77 -17.07 7.22
C SER A 210 -3.48 -16.30 6.91
N LEU A 211 -2.34 -16.99 6.85
CA LEU A 211 -1.07 -16.45 6.39
C LEU A 211 -0.71 -17.05 5.03
N LEU A 212 -0.50 -16.19 4.05
CA LEU A 212 -0.11 -16.59 2.70
C LEU A 212 1.38 -16.30 2.51
N ILE A 213 2.07 -17.24 1.90
CA ILE A 213 3.47 -17.09 1.50
C ILE A 213 3.54 -16.94 -0.02
N VAL A 214 4.27 -15.92 -0.47
CA VAL A 214 4.63 -15.72 -1.87
C VAL A 214 6.14 -15.80 -1.99
N GLN A 215 6.64 -16.69 -2.82
CA GLN A 215 8.06 -16.85 -3.09
C GLN A 215 8.36 -16.39 -4.52
N ASN A 216 8.65 -15.10 -4.68
CA ASN A 216 9.08 -14.56 -5.99
C ASN A 216 10.54 -14.91 -6.32
N ASN A 217 11.32 -15.33 -5.32
CA ASN A 217 12.72 -15.75 -5.43
C ASN A 217 13.03 -16.78 -4.31
N PRO A 218 13.86 -17.81 -4.54
CA PRO A 218 14.25 -18.78 -3.52
C PRO A 218 14.81 -18.19 -2.21
N GLN A 219 15.33 -16.97 -2.26
CA GLN A 219 15.95 -16.29 -1.11
C GLN A 219 14.98 -15.39 -0.33
N TYR A 220 13.85 -14.96 -0.92
CA TYR A 220 12.94 -13.99 -0.29
C TYR A 220 11.52 -14.55 -0.23
N LEU A 221 10.98 -14.57 0.97
CA LEU A 221 9.58 -14.89 1.21
C LEU A 221 8.81 -13.62 1.62
N THR A 222 7.60 -13.48 1.14
CA THR A 222 6.69 -12.42 1.57
C THR A 222 5.45 -13.04 2.18
N ILE A 223 5.05 -12.54 3.36
CA ILE A 223 3.90 -13.04 4.10
C ILE A 223 2.76 -12.02 4.01
N TYR A 224 1.59 -12.49 3.60
CA TYR A 224 0.35 -11.71 3.62
C TYR A 224 -0.60 -12.27 4.66
N LEU A 225 -1.28 -11.38 5.38
CA LEU A 225 -2.37 -11.73 6.28
C LEU A 225 -3.70 -11.61 5.55
N CYS A 226 -4.62 -12.53 5.79
CA CYS A 226 -5.95 -12.53 5.20
C CYS A 226 -6.97 -13.11 6.19
N ASN A 227 -8.26 -13.09 5.83
CA ASN A 227 -9.34 -13.72 6.61
C ASN A 227 -9.53 -13.12 8.01
N LEU A 228 -9.65 -11.81 8.11
CA LEU A 228 -9.90 -11.12 9.38
C LEU A 228 -11.19 -11.62 10.05
N ALA A 229 -11.14 -11.82 11.36
CA ALA A 229 -12.25 -12.34 12.14
C ALA A 229 -13.53 -11.51 12.05
N VAL A 230 -13.41 -10.22 11.80
CA VAL A 230 -14.55 -9.29 11.72
C VAL A 230 -15.59 -9.68 10.67
N TRP A 231 -15.18 -10.41 9.62
CA TRP A 231 -16.12 -11.00 8.66
C TRP A 231 -16.08 -12.53 8.61
N GLU A 232 -14.93 -13.19 8.87
CA GLU A 232 -14.85 -14.66 8.84
C GLU A 232 -15.78 -15.31 9.86
N ARG A 233 -15.87 -14.76 11.06
CA ARG A 233 -16.70 -15.31 12.14
C ARG A 233 -18.21 -15.23 11.90
N LEU A 234 -18.63 -14.41 10.95
CA LEU A 234 -20.03 -14.37 10.54
C LEU A 234 -20.50 -15.70 9.94
N PHE A 235 -19.57 -16.54 9.51
CA PHE A 235 -19.84 -17.83 8.88
C PHE A 235 -19.46 -19.00 9.80
N GLU A 236 -19.12 -18.75 11.06
CA GLU A 236 -18.95 -19.81 12.05
C GLU A 236 -20.30 -20.41 12.44
N PRO A 237 -20.38 -21.76 12.54
CA PRO A 237 -21.59 -22.42 13.04
C PRO A 237 -22.01 -21.90 14.42
N PRO A 238 -23.30 -21.77 14.71
CA PRO A 238 -23.79 -21.22 15.98
C PRO A 238 -23.29 -21.95 17.24
N LEU A 239 -22.92 -23.22 17.09
CA LEU A 239 -22.40 -24.05 18.19
C LEU A 239 -20.88 -23.90 18.40
N ALA A 240 -20.18 -23.25 17.51
CA ALA A 240 -18.75 -23.00 17.66
C ALA A 240 -18.53 -21.89 18.69
N GLN A 241 -18.03 -22.21 19.88
CA GLN A 241 -17.61 -21.22 20.86
C GLN A 241 -16.31 -20.58 20.38
N SER A 242 -16.38 -19.41 19.74
CA SER A 242 -15.22 -18.65 19.38
C SER A 242 -14.72 -17.81 20.55
N SER A 243 -13.40 -17.84 20.78
CA SER A 243 -12.75 -16.95 21.75
C SER A 243 -12.93 -15.48 21.35
N ILE A 244 -13.07 -14.59 22.33
CA ILE A 244 -13.15 -13.14 22.06
C ILE A 244 -11.81 -12.69 21.48
N PRO A 245 -11.80 -11.97 20.34
CA PRO A 245 -10.56 -11.43 19.77
C PRO A 245 -9.85 -10.50 20.77
N SER A 246 -8.53 -10.65 20.87
CA SER A 246 -7.68 -9.78 21.69
C SER A 246 -6.26 -9.74 21.09
N VAL A 247 -5.48 -8.72 21.45
CA VAL A 247 -4.06 -8.64 21.07
C VAL A 247 -3.31 -9.90 21.53
N SER A 248 -3.56 -10.33 22.77
CA SER A 248 -2.95 -11.54 23.33
C SER A 248 -3.30 -12.80 22.52
N LEU A 249 -4.55 -12.90 22.01
CA LEU A 249 -4.94 -14.02 21.16
C LEU A 249 -4.20 -14.01 19.82
N ASP A 250 -4.09 -12.84 19.16
CA ASP A 250 -3.35 -12.71 17.92
C ASP A 250 -1.88 -13.11 18.08
N LEU A 251 -1.24 -12.69 19.18
CA LEU A 251 0.15 -13.06 19.49
C LEU A 251 0.30 -14.54 19.81
N ASN A 252 -0.61 -15.11 20.59
CA ASN A 252 -0.61 -16.53 20.94
C ASN A 252 -0.75 -17.41 19.68
N ASP A 253 -1.72 -17.08 18.84
CA ASP A 253 -1.97 -17.82 17.61
C ASP A 253 -0.79 -17.69 16.64
N LEU A 254 -0.15 -16.52 16.53
CA LEU A 254 1.07 -16.33 15.76
C LEU A 254 2.24 -17.17 16.30
N GLY A 255 2.39 -17.23 17.63
CA GLY A 255 3.38 -18.07 18.27
C GLY A 255 3.19 -19.57 17.95
N ARG A 256 1.93 -20.05 17.92
CA ARG A 256 1.61 -21.42 17.50
C ARG A 256 1.94 -21.67 16.03
N VAL A 257 1.63 -20.72 15.17
CA VAL A 257 2.01 -20.80 13.74
C VAL A 257 3.54 -20.93 13.62
N ALA A 258 4.30 -20.09 14.31
CA ALA A 258 5.76 -20.13 14.29
C ALA A 258 6.32 -21.48 14.79
N PHE A 259 5.74 -22.04 15.85
CA PHE A 259 6.07 -23.37 16.36
C PHE A 259 5.87 -24.45 15.27
N TYR A 260 4.70 -24.49 14.62
CA TYR A 260 4.41 -25.46 13.58
C TYR A 260 5.33 -25.33 12.37
N LEU A 261 5.65 -24.11 11.96
CA LEU A 261 6.60 -23.85 10.87
C LEU A 261 7.99 -24.37 11.18
N TRP A 262 8.45 -24.20 12.41
CA TRP A 262 9.77 -24.60 12.84
C TRP A 262 9.89 -26.12 13.05
N VAL A 263 8.84 -26.75 13.59
CA VAL A 263 8.76 -28.21 13.74
C VAL A 263 8.51 -28.91 12.38
N GLY A 264 7.92 -28.21 11.43
CA GLY A 264 7.61 -28.72 10.08
C GLY A 264 6.31 -29.50 9.97
N ARG A 265 5.50 -29.51 11.03
CA ARG A 265 4.19 -30.16 11.05
C ARG A 265 3.32 -29.54 12.16
N ALA A 266 2.00 -29.62 11.98
CA ALA A 266 1.06 -29.09 12.95
C ALA A 266 0.35 -30.17 13.76
N VAL A 267 0.36 -31.40 13.27
CA VAL A 267 -0.26 -32.57 13.95
C VAL A 267 0.74 -33.71 14.10
N ASP A 268 0.49 -34.58 15.06
CA ASP A 268 1.21 -35.82 15.25
C ASP A 268 0.71 -36.95 14.32
N SER A 269 1.23 -38.16 14.48
CA SER A 269 0.81 -39.35 13.73
C SER A 269 -0.63 -39.78 13.98
N SER A 270 -1.24 -39.28 15.06
CA SER A 270 -2.64 -39.55 15.45
C SER A 270 -3.57 -38.43 15.05
N SER A 271 -3.11 -37.49 14.20
CA SER A 271 -3.84 -36.30 13.77
C SER A 271 -4.24 -35.34 14.90
N GLN A 272 -3.54 -35.41 16.05
CA GLN A 272 -3.73 -34.49 17.15
C GLN A 272 -2.79 -33.27 16.98
N PRO A 273 -3.25 -32.06 17.29
CA PRO A 273 -2.39 -30.88 17.26
C PRO A 273 -1.16 -31.06 18.17
N LEU A 274 0.01 -30.68 17.68
CA LEU A 274 1.23 -30.69 18.50
C LEU A 274 1.11 -29.71 19.67
N ASP A 275 1.55 -30.14 20.84
CA ASP A 275 1.57 -29.29 22.05
C ASP A 275 2.92 -28.58 22.18
N PRO A 276 2.98 -27.24 22.11
CA PRO A 276 4.22 -26.50 22.35
C PRO A 276 4.85 -26.70 23.73
N ARG A 277 4.12 -27.27 24.72
CA ARG A 277 4.66 -27.62 26.04
C ARG A 277 5.55 -28.85 26.01
N ASP A 278 5.39 -29.70 25.00
CA ASP A 278 6.25 -30.87 24.83
C ASP A 278 7.63 -30.44 24.32
N THR A 279 8.59 -30.46 25.23
CA THR A 279 9.96 -30.00 24.92
C THR A 279 10.71 -30.91 23.92
N GLN A 280 10.25 -32.14 23.72
CA GLN A 280 10.86 -33.08 22.78
C GLN A 280 10.54 -32.77 21.31
N GLN A 281 9.51 -31.99 21.07
CA GLN A 281 9.08 -31.62 19.70
C GLN A 281 9.88 -30.44 19.13
N TRP A 282 10.59 -29.70 19.98
CA TRP A 282 11.31 -28.50 19.53
C TRP A 282 12.65 -28.80 18.87
N PRO A 283 13.01 -28.13 17.80
CA PRO A 283 14.38 -28.14 17.28
C PRO A 283 15.35 -27.56 18.32
N SER A 284 16.50 -28.20 18.50
CA SER A 284 17.52 -27.78 19.45
C SER A 284 18.41 -26.62 18.96
N SER A 285 18.22 -26.15 17.76
CA SER A 285 19.16 -25.28 17.05
C SER A 285 19.14 -23.81 17.46
N ASP A 286 18.12 -23.31 18.15
CA ASP A 286 17.97 -21.89 18.49
C ASP A 286 17.15 -21.68 19.77
N PRO A 287 17.80 -21.69 20.95
CA PRO A 287 17.13 -21.56 22.25
C PRO A 287 16.48 -20.19 22.44
N GLU A 288 17.04 -19.12 21.87
CA GLU A 288 16.50 -17.77 21.97
C GLU A 288 15.19 -17.62 21.19
N LEU A 289 15.13 -18.16 19.96
CA LEU A 289 13.90 -18.20 19.18
C LEU A 289 12.83 -19.02 19.88
N LYS A 290 13.20 -20.16 20.53
CA LYS A 290 12.28 -20.98 21.33
C LYS A 290 11.69 -20.17 22.48
N GLN A 291 12.54 -19.47 23.23
CA GLN A 291 12.09 -18.64 24.35
C GLN A 291 11.19 -17.50 23.88
N PHE A 292 11.53 -16.86 22.76
CA PHE A 292 10.68 -15.84 22.14
C PHE A 292 9.29 -16.38 21.77
N ILE A 293 9.21 -17.57 21.17
CA ILE A 293 7.93 -18.20 20.82
C ILE A 293 7.17 -18.60 22.10
N TYR A 294 7.84 -19.05 23.17
CA TYR A 294 7.20 -19.31 24.45
C TYR A 294 6.52 -18.07 25.02
N ARG A 295 7.13 -16.90 24.91
CA ARG A 295 6.53 -15.62 25.31
C ARG A 295 5.33 -15.27 24.42
N LEU A 296 5.39 -15.48 23.10
CA LEU A 296 4.25 -15.27 22.23
C LEU A 296 3.05 -16.15 22.61
N ILE A 297 3.29 -17.44 22.89
CA ILE A 297 2.25 -18.41 23.24
C ILE A 297 1.72 -18.19 24.68
N GLY A 298 2.41 -17.41 25.50
CA GLY A 298 2.06 -17.18 26.91
C GLY A 298 2.47 -18.30 27.84
N LEU A 299 3.46 -19.11 27.46
CA LEU A 299 4.10 -20.13 28.35
C LEU A 299 5.17 -19.51 29.25
N GLU A 300 5.66 -18.32 28.91
CA GLU A 300 6.49 -17.44 29.73
C GLU A 300 5.82 -16.06 29.79
N THR A 301 6.46 -15.06 30.42
CA THR A 301 5.91 -13.69 30.52
C THR A 301 5.54 -13.19 29.14
N PRO A 302 4.24 -13.01 28.84
CA PRO A 302 3.76 -12.70 27.50
C PRO A 302 4.12 -11.26 27.09
N PHE A 303 4.14 -11.02 25.78
CA PHE A 303 4.22 -9.66 25.25
C PHE A 303 2.87 -8.94 25.39
N GLU A 304 2.91 -7.65 25.72
CA GLU A 304 1.71 -6.82 25.84
C GLU A 304 1.20 -6.33 24.49
N SER A 305 2.09 -6.23 23.49
CA SER A 305 1.75 -5.72 22.16
C SER A 305 2.58 -6.37 21.04
N ALA A 306 2.07 -6.27 19.82
CA ALA A 306 2.81 -6.69 18.63
C ALA A 306 4.09 -5.85 18.40
N GLU A 307 4.08 -4.57 18.82
CA GLU A 307 5.25 -3.72 18.77
C GLU A 307 6.36 -4.19 19.70
N GLU A 308 6.02 -4.47 20.97
CA GLU A 308 6.98 -5.00 21.94
C GLU A 308 7.58 -6.32 21.45
N ALA A 309 6.71 -7.25 21.01
CA ALA A 309 7.17 -8.54 20.48
C ALA A 309 8.11 -8.36 19.29
N ARG A 310 7.78 -7.47 18.35
CA ARG A 310 8.62 -7.21 17.19
C ARG A 310 9.96 -6.60 17.58
N GLN A 311 10.01 -5.66 18.49
CA GLN A 311 11.23 -5.06 18.97
C GLN A 311 12.13 -6.10 19.66
N ALA A 312 11.56 -6.99 20.48
CA ALA A 312 12.28 -8.08 21.09
C ALA A 312 12.86 -9.04 20.04
N LEU A 313 12.10 -9.41 19.02
CA LEU A 313 12.57 -10.27 17.92
C LEU A 313 13.78 -9.68 17.18
N LEU A 314 13.76 -8.36 16.93
CA LEU A 314 14.85 -7.65 16.27
C LEU A 314 16.11 -7.55 17.15
N GLN A 315 15.96 -7.54 18.46
CA GLN A 315 17.09 -7.56 19.39
C GLN A 315 17.82 -8.91 19.38
N LEU A 316 17.10 -10.03 19.31
CA LEU A 316 17.69 -11.36 19.15
C LEU A 316 18.60 -11.45 17.90
N LYS A 317 18.21 -10.82 16.80
CA LYS A 317 19.06 -10.74 15.58
C LYS A 317 20.34 -9.93 15.81
N LYS A 318 20.29 -8.85 16.59
CA LYS A 318 21.46 -7.99 16.87
C LYS A 318 22.50 -8.69 17.76
N GLU A 319 22.05 -9.42 18.76
CA GLU A 319 22.94 -10.15 19.67
C GLU A 319 23.73 -11.23 18.93
N LYS A 320 23.10 -12.00 18.04
CA LYS A 320 23.81 -12.97 17.20
C LYS A 320 24.84 -12.33 16.26
N GLN A 321 24.62 -11.12 15.78
CA GLN A 321 25.59 -10.38 14.96
C GLN A 321 26.73 -9.80 15.83
N ALA A 322 26.43 -9.36 17.06
CA ALA A 322 27.43 -8.86 18.00
C ALA A 322 28.36 -9.98 18.49
N ASP A 323 27.82 -11.16 18.80
CA ASP A 323 28.63 -12.33 19.19
C ASP A 323 29.52 -12.82 18.07
N SER A 324 29.07 -12.73 16.81
CA SER A 324 29.92 -13.05 15.65
C SER A 324 31.00 -12.00 15.38
N ALA A 325 30.82 -10.75 15.82
CA ALA A 325 31.78 -9.67 15.67
C ALA A 325 32.75 -9.59 16.87
N ALA A 326 32.33 -10.03 18.06
CA ALA A 326 33.15 -9.98 19.29
C ALA A 326 34.30 -10.98 19.33
N THR A 327 34.36 -11.92 18.39
CA THR A 327 35.42 -12.95 18.34
C THR A 327 36.71 -12.45 17.68
N ILE A 328 36.84 -11.22 17.26
CA ILE A 328 37.99 -10.71 16.47
C ILE A 328 38.68 -9.48 17.06
N VAL A 329 38.48 -8.99 18.25
CA VAL A 329 39.42 -7.98 18.79
C VAL A 329 39.48 -8.01 20.32
N ASN A 330 40.51 -8.69 20.85
CA ASN A 330 41.11 -8.36 22.14
C ASN A 330 42.51 -7.81 21.88
N THR A 331 42.73 -6.52 22.07
CA THR A 331 44.04 -5.96 22.41
C THR A 331 43.84 -4.67 23.20
N GLU A 332 44.46 -4.66 24.37
CA GLU A 332 44.50 -3.59 25.37
C GLU A 332 45.04 -2.25 24.85
N GLN A 333 44.54 -1.15 25.37
CA GLN A 333 45.41 -0.06 25.82
C GLN A 333 44.75 0.99 26.75
N LYS A 334 45.49 1.22 27.81
CA LYS A 334 45.53 2.10 28.96
C LYS A 334 44.99 3.53 28.83
N GLU A 335 44.35 3.95 29.93
CA GLU A 335 43.97 5.34 30.26
C GLU A 335 45.14 6.33 30.44
N LYS A 336 44.93 7.56 30.03
CA LYS A 336 45.58 8.77 30.60
C LYS A 336 44.60 9.93 30.66
N GLY A 337 44.41 10.43 31.88
CA GLY A 337 43.57 11.55 32.16
C GLY A 337 44.16 12.90 31.70
N PHE A 338 43.27 13.84 31.36
CA PHE A 338 43.62 15.23 31.06
C PHE A 338 42.69 16.22 31.77
N ARG A 339 43.34 17.23 32.41
CA ARG A 339 42.72 18.23 33.28
C ARG A 339 42.12 19.36 32.44
N ILE A 340 40.90 19.79 32.79
CA ILE A 340 40.22 21.00 32.28
C ILE A 340 40.42 22.11 33.32
N PRO A 341 40.93 23.29 32.98
CA PRO A 341 40.12 24.47 32.94
C PRO A 341 40.71 25.54 32.02
N LEU A 342 40.02 25.92 30.95
CA LEU A 342 40.16 27.22 30.23
C LEU A 342 39.25 27.33 28.98
N ILE A 343 38.40 26.35 28.74
CA ILE A 343 37.55 26.33 27.54
C ILE A 343 36.19 26.96 27.76
N LEU A 344 35.78 27.18 29.03
CA LEU A 344 34.42 27.68 29.35
C LEU A 344 34.17 29.17 28.99
N LEU A 345 35.21 30.00 28.89
CA LEU A 345 35.03 31.40 28.51
C LEU A 345 34.91 31.64 27.00
N GLY A 346 35.54 30.77 26.18
CA GLY A 346 35.44 30.82 24.71
C GLY A 346 34.09 30.37 24.17
N LEU A 347 33.44 29.43 24.87
CA LEU A 347 32.13 28.90 24.49
C LEU A 347 30.99 29.90 24.70
N LEU A 348 31.09 30.77 25.68
CA LEU A 348 30.03 31.77 25.95
C LEU A 348 30.00 32.89 24.89
N VAL A 349 31.13 33.26 24.32
CA VAL A 349 31.22 34.27 23.24
C VAL A 349 30.74 33.66 21.91
N LEU A 350 31.03 32.36 21.65
CA LEU A 350 30.53 31.67 20.46
C LEU A 350 29.02 31.44 20.49
N LEU A 351 28.43 31.19 21.67
CA LEU A 351 26.99 31.08 21.86
C LEU A 351 26.24 32.42 21.64
N LEU A 352 26.83 33.55 22.01
CA LEU A 352 26.21 34.86 21.77
C LEU A 352 26.30 35.29 20.31
N LEU A 353 27.36 34.93 19.60
CA LEU A 353 27.50 35.21 18.16
C LEU A 353 26.64 34.25 17.30
N SER A 354 26.52 32.97 17.68
CA SER A 354 25.62 32.02 16.99
C SER A 354 24.15 32.32 17.25
N GLY A 355 23.79 32.80 18.45
CA GLY A 355 22.44 33.26 18.77
C GLY A 355 22.00 34.48 17.96
N GLY A 356 22.92 35.43 17.71
CA GLY A 356 22.66 36.62 16.88
C GLY A 356 22.45 36.26 15.40
N ILE A 357 23.26 35.37 14.86
CA ILE A 357 23.13 34.89 13.47
C ILE A 357 21.86 34.05 13.33
N TRP A 358 21.57 33.20 14.31
CA TRP A 358 20.34 32.38 14.34
C TRP A 358 19.09 33.25 14.40
N TYR A 359 19.08 34.34 15.19
CA TYR A 359 17.98 35.29 15.28
C TYR A 359 17.73 36.08 13.99
N ILE A 360 18.78 36.41 13.23
CA ILE A 360 18.67 37.12 11.94
C ILE A 360 18.15 36.14 10.84
N PHE A 361 18.58 34.86 10.85
CA PHE A 361 18.09 33.85 9.91
C PHE A 361 16.63 33.44 10.18
N PHE A 362 16.22 33.38 11.48
CA PHE A 362 14.83 32.99 11.81
C PHE A 362 13.81 34.13 11.63
N ARG A 363 14.24 35.39 11.62
CA ARG A 363 13.32 36.51 11.37
C ARG A 363 12.90 36.66 9.90
N HIS A 364 13.51 35.91 9.00
CA HIS A 364 13.16 35.89 7.58
C HIS A 364 12.23 34.74 7.17
N SER A 365 11.77 33.91 8.13
CA SER A 365 10.92 32.73 7.86
C SER A 365 9.47 32.88 8.34
N SER A 366 8.97 34.07 8.55
CA SER A 366 7.56 34.30 8.95
C SER A 366 6.86 35.22 7.94
N LYS A 367 6.59 34.66 6.74
CA LYS A 367 5.55 35.17 5.86
C LYS A 367 4.69 34.00 5.41
N VAL A 368 3.84 33.51 6.30
CA VAL A 368 2.86 32.43 6.02
C VAL A 368 1.44 32.99 5.81
N ASP A 369 1.21 34.30 6.03
CA ASP A 369 -0.16 34.85 6.01
C ASP A 369 -0.60 35.52 4.69
N GLU A 370 0.25 35.68 3.70
CA GLU A 370 -0.15 36.25 2.39
C GLU A 370 -0.82 35.24 1.45
N ASN A 371 -0.63 33.92 1.62
CA ASN A 371 -1.15 32.89 0.71
C ASN A 371 -2.60 32.45 1.00
N SER A 372 -3.20 32.82 2.12
CA SER A 372 -4.59 32.49 2.43
C SER A 372 -5.59 33.33 1.63
N SER A 373 -5.18 34.50 1.13
CA SER A 373 -6.04 35.39 0.35
C SER A 373 -6.30 34.89 -1.08
N GLU A 374 -5.34 34.23 -1.72
CA GLU A 374 -5.49 33.73 -3.09
C GLU A 374 -6.44 32.53 -3.14
N PHE A 375 -6.35 31.59 -2.20
CA PHE A 375 -7.28 30.47 -2.13
C PHE A 375 -8.72 30.91 -1.88
N ALA A 376 -8.92 31.95 -1.09
CA ALA A 376 -10.24 32.52 -0.82
C ALA A 376 -10.91 33.15 -2.08
N GLN A 377 -10.11 33.57 -3.06
CA GLN A 377 -10.61 34.16 -4.32
C GLN A 377 -11.08 33.12 -5.34
N LEU A 378 -10.73 31.83 -5.17
CA LEU A 378 -11.21 30.80 -6.07
C LEU A 378 -12.73 30.61 -5.99
N VAL A 379 -13.32 30.18 -7.11
CA VAL A 379 -14.71 29.73 -7.15
C VAL A 379 -14.92 28.66 -6.09
N PRO A 380 -15.96 28.76 -5.23
CA PRO A 380 -16.06 27.89 -4.06
C PRO A 380 -16.28 26.41 -4.39
N THR A 381 -17.31 26.10 -5.18
CA THR A 381 -17.75 24.72 -5.42
C THR A 381 -18.00 24.46 -6.90
N PHE A 382 -18.18 23.19 -7.26
CA PHE A 382 -18.54 22.77 -8.62
C PHE A 382 -19.84 23.43 -9.12
N THR A 383 -20.78 23.68 -8.21
CA THR A 383 -22.07 24.30 -8.53
C THR A 383 -21.91 25.76 -8.99
N ASP A 384 -20.86 26.43 -8.53
CA ASP A 384 -20.63 27.86 -8.80
C ASP A 384 -19.91 28.11 -10.13
N VAL A 385 -19.51 27.04 -10.84
CA VAL A 385 -18.95 27.15 -12.20
C VAL A 385 -20.05 27.36 -13.20
N ASN A 386 -20.06 28.55 -13.83
CA ASN A 386 -21.09 28.94 -14.78
C ASN A 386 -20.84 28.42 -16.20
N ASN A 387 -21.92 28.27 -16.98
CA ASN A 387 -21.88 27.97 -18.42
C ASN A 387 -21.13 26.64 -18.75
N VAL A 388 -21.28 25.65 -17.91
CA VAL A 388 -20.82 24.29 -18.25
C VAL A 388 -21.72 23.74 -19.35
N PRO A 389 -21.17 23.31 -20.51
CA PRO A 389 -22.00 22.86 -21.63
C PRO A 389 -22.75 21.59 -21.27
N LEU A 390 -24.02 21.51 -21.68
CA LEU A 390 -24.83 20.29 -21.50
C LEU A 390 -24.35 19.20 -22.45
N GLY A 391 -24.31 17.96 -21.98
CA GLY A 391 -24.00 16.81 -22.80
C GLY A 391 -23.08 15.79 -22.13
N ASN A 392 -22.71 14.79 -22.91
CA ASN A 392 -21.80 13.72 -22.48
C ASN A 392 -20.48 13.89 -23.21
N PHE A 393 -19.41 14.09 -22.44
CA PHE A 393 -18.06 14.29 -22.96
C PHE A 393 -17.16 13.12 -22.53
N ILE A 394 -16.39 12.58 -23.48
CA ILE A 394 -15.49 11.46 -23.22
C ILE A 394 -14.05 11.97 -23.27
N TYR A 395 -13.34 11.78 -22.19
CA TYR A 395 -11.95 12.19 -22.11
C TYR A 395 -11.02 11.02 -21.76
N THR A 396 -9.74 11.19 -22.03
CA THR A 396 -8.75 10.13 -21.88
C THR A 396 -7.53 10.57 -21.06
N GLY A 397 -6.59 9.67 -20.92
CA GLY A 397 -5.29 9.80 -20.26
C GLY A 397 -4.61 8.43 -20.17
N GLU A 398 -3.43 8.37 -19.59
CA GLU A 398 -2.69 7.13 -19.44
C GLU A 398 -3.38 6.15 -18.48
N LYS A 399 -3.54 4.89 -18.88
CA LYS A 399 -4.22 3.85 -18.07
C LYS A 399 -3.54 3.61 -16.71
N LYS A 400 -2.23 3.72 -16.64
CA LYS A 400 -1.44 3.59 -15.40
C LYS A 400 -0.76 4.90 -15.00
N GLY A 401 -1.29 6.04 -15.43
CA GLY A 401 -0.75 7.36 -15.12
C GLY A 401 -1.30 7.97 -13.84
N THR A 402 -0.83 9.18 -13.55
CA THR A 402 -1.27 10.01 -12.43
C THR A 402 -2.78 10.13 -12.35
N TRP A 403 -3.44 10.54 -13.45
CA TRP A 403 -4.88 10.79 -13.44
C TRP A 403 -5.69 9.52 -13.16
N SER A 404 -5.37 8.39 -13.81
CA SER A 404 -6.00 7.11 -13.54
C SER A 404 -5.89 6.67 -12.07
N ASN A 405 -4.78 7.01 -11.42
CA ASN A 405 -4.57 6.72 -10.01
C ASN A 405 -5.42 7.61 -9.11
N ILE A 406 -5.44 8.92 -9.39
CA ILE A 406 -6.22 9.92 -8.63
C ILE A 406 -7.73 9.62 -8.67
N LEU A 407 -8.27 9.22 -9.81
CA LEU A 407 -9.69 8.89 -9.94
C LEU A 407 -10.15 7.75 -9.03
N LYS A 408 -9.26 6.85 -8.64
CA LYS A 408 -9.55 5.74 -7.71
C LYS A 408 -9.65 6.19 -6.25
N PHE A 409 -9.14 7.38 -5.92
CA PHE A 409 -9.19 7.90 -4.56
C PHE A 409 -10.64 8.09 -4.10
N ARG A 410 -10.91 7.79 -2.83
CA ARG A 410 -12.24 7.89 -2.21
C ARG A 410 -12.21 8.90 -1.09
N PRO A 411 -12.70 10.11 -1.32
CA PRO A 411 -12.82 11.12 -0.25
C PRO A 411 -13.87 10.74 0.79
N SER A 412 -14.85 9.89 0.43
CA SER A 412 -15.88 9.35 1.33
C SER A 412 -16.15 7.87 1.03
N SER A 413 -16.85 7.17 1.93
CA SER A 413 -17.20 5.74 1.75
C SER A 413 -17.98 5.47 0.46
N ASP A 414 -18.77 6.44 -0.02
CA ASP A 414 -19.80 6.20 -1.03
C ASP A 414 -19.41 6.66 -2.44
N SER A 415 -18.34 7.44 -2.59
CA SER A 415 -17.95 7.94 -3.92
C SER A 415 -16.43 8.04 -4.10
N SER A 416 -15.95 7.52 -5.25
CA SER A 416 -14.62 7.80 -5.76
C SER A 416 -14.58 9.19 -6.42
N LEU A 417 -13.37 9.75 -6.62
CA LEU A 417 -13.22 10.97 -7.40
C LEU A 417 -13.77 10.80 -8.82
N GLU A 418 -13.61 9.61 -9.41
CA GLU A 418 -14.22 9.29 -10.71
C GLU A 418 -15.72 9.58 -10.71
N LYS A 419 -16.47 9.04 -9.73
CA LYS A 419 -17.91 9.29 -9.62
C LYS A 419 -18.27 10.77 -9.41
N LEU A 420 -17.45 11.49 -8.63
CA LEU A 420 -17.67 12.91 -8.38
C LEU A 420 -17.41 13.76 -9.62
N PHE A 421 -16.46 13.36 -10.46
CA PHE A 421 -16.11 14.11 -11.68
C PHE A 421 -16.91 13.66 -12.91
N ILE A 422 -17.49 12.44 -12.94
CA ILE A 422 -18.43 12.06 -13.99
C ILE A 422 -19.64 12.98 -13.97
N HIS A 423 -20.25 13.18 -12.79
CA HIS A 423 -21.41 14.06 -12.62
C HIS A 423 -21.09 15.11 -11.54
N PRO A 424 -20.36 16.19 -11.89
CA PRO A 424 -20.07 17.23 -10.92
C PRO A 424 -21.38 17.82 -10.36
N LYS A 425 -21.47 17.91 -9.04
CA LYS A 425 -22.68 18.35 -8.36
C LYS A 425 -23.18 19.71 -8.88
N GLY A 426 -24.46 19.79 -9.23
CA GLY A 426 -25.07 21.00 -9.76
C GLY A 426 -24.85 21.21 -11.25
N GLN A 427 -24.16 20.35 -11.94
CA GLN A 427 -23.95 20.39 -13.39
C GLN A 427 -24.77 19.30 -14.10
N ASN A 428 -25.44 19.65 -15.21
CA ASN A 428 -26.17 18.69 -16.03
C ASN A 428 -25.29 18.18 -17.18
N THR A 429 -24.10 17.73 -16.84
CA THR A 429 -23.05 17.33 -17.78
C THR A 429 -22.39 16.05 -17.27
N GLU A 430 -22.07 15.14 -18.19
CA GLU A 430 -21.32 13.92 -17.90
C GLU A 430 -19.91 14.02 -18.49
N PHE A 431 -18.89 13.78 -17.66
CA PHE A 431 -17.49 13.69 -18.08
C PHE A 431 -16.97 12.26 -17.84
N LYS A 432 -17.00 11.44 -18.88
CA LYS A 432 -16.63 10.03 -18.80
C LYS A 432 -15.16 9.81 -19.11
N TYR A 433 -14.44 9.26 -18.15
CA TYR A 433 -13.04 8.86 -18.34
C TYR A 433 -12.93 7.52 -19.06
N ASN A 434 -12.14 7.48 -20.14
CA ASN A 434 -11.83 6.26 -20.87
C ASN A 434 -10.33 6.23 -21.18
N PRO A 435 -9.51 5.54 -20.34
CA PRO A 435 -8.07 5.56 -20.50
C PRO A 435 -7.61 4.79 -21.73
N VAL A 436 -6.61 5.32 -22.42
CA VAL A 436 -5.93 4.59 -23.49
C VAL A 436 -4.90 3.63 -22.90
N SER A 437 -4.75 2.47 -23.51
CA SER A 437 -3.81 1.45 -23.08
C SER A 437 -2.53 1.54 -23.92
N SER A 438 -1.49 2.20 -23.41
CA SER A 438 -0.15 2.00 -23.96
C SER A 438 0.46 0.78 -23.27
N TYR A 439 0.62 -0.31 -24.01
CA TYR A 439 1.20 -1.52 -23.43
C TYR A 439 2.67 -1.73 -23.76
N ASP A 440 3.22 -1.13 -24.84
CA ASP A 440 4.52 -1.55 -25.34
C ASP A 440 5.50 -0.45 -25.78
N ASP A 441 5.14 0.85 -25.74
CA ASP A 441 6.07 1.88 -26.16
C ASP A 441 6.20 3.01 -25.11
N LEU A 442 7.41 3.18 -24.62
CA LEU A 442 7.86 4.34 -23.84
C LEU A 442 7.73 5.68 -24.60
N LYS A 443 7.25 5.65 -25.83
CA LYS A 443 6.86 6.80 -26.67
C LYS A 443 5.36 7.04 -26.61
N SER A 444 4.73 7.00 -25.42
CA SER A 444 3.28 7.14 -25.34
C SER A 444 2.80 8.56 -25.57
N SER A 445 2.80 8.96 -26.83
CA SER A 445 2.00 10.07 -27.35
C SER A 445 0.50 9.71 -27.47
N GLU A 446 0.14 8.49 -27.13
CA GLU A 446 -1.20 7.90 -27.39
C GLU A 446 -2.39 8.75 -26.90
N PRO A 447 -2.39 9.34 -25.69
CA PRO A 447 -3.50 10.20 -25.27
C PRO A 447 -3.62 11.47 -26.13
N ILE A 448 -2.51 12.09 -26.54
CA ILE A 448 -2.48 13.28 -27.37
C ILE A 448 -2.82 12.94 -28.82
N GLU A 449 -2.25 11.87 -29.38
CA GLU A 449 -2.59 11.39 -30.71
C GLU A 449 -4.08 11.00 -30.85
N SER A 450 -4.65 10.39 -29.81
CA SER A 450 -6.07 10.06 -29.80
C SER A 450 -6.95 11.31 -29.80
N LEU A 451 -6.50 12.39 -29.15
CA LEU A 451 -7.14 13.69 -29.19
C LEU A 451 -7.04 14.33 -30.59
N GLU A 452 -5.87 14.28 -31.22
CA GLU A 452 -5.67 14.76 -32.59
C GLU A 452 -6.54 13.99 -33.62
N LYS A 453 -6.68 12.67 -33.42
CA LYS A 453 -7.56 11.81 -34.21
C LYS A 453 -9.06 12.00 -33.90
N LYS A 454 -9.41 12.94 -33.03
CA LYS A 454 -10.80 13.27 -32.63
C LYS A 454 -11.57 12.10 -32.00
N GLN A 455 -10.86 11.19 -31.35
CA GLN A 455 -11.47 10.04 -30.64
C GLN A 455 -12.01 10.42 -29.27
N PHE A 456 -11.47 11.50 -28.69
CA PHE A 456 -11.84 12.03 -27.38
C PHE A 456 -12.01 13.55 -27.46
N ASP A 457 -12.77 14.11 -26.51
CA ASP A 457 -13.03 15.54 -26.42
C ASP A 457 -11.83 16.29 -25.84
N PHE A 458 -11.14 15.69 -24.86
CA PHE A 458 -9.90 16.21 -24.25
C PHE A 458 -9.10 15.10 -23.59
N THR A 459 -7.89 15.42 -23.13
CA THR A 459 -7.03 14.47 -22.41
C THR A 459 -6.43 15.08 -21.16
N MET A 460 -6.10 14.20 -20.20
CA MET A 460 -5.43 14.50 -18.94
C MET A 460 -4.03 13.88 -18.97
N THR A 461 -2.97 14.71 -18.96
CA THR A 461 -1.60 14.20 -19.00
C THR A 461 -0.60 15.21 -18.40
N SER A 462 0.55 14.72 -17.96
CA SER A 462 1.71 15.52 -17.54
C SER A 462 2.72 15.76 -18.68
N LEU A 463 2.49 15.19 -19.87
CA LEU A 463 3.42 15.20 -21.01
C LEU A 463 3.14 16.39 -21.92
N GLU A 464 3.54 17.59 -21.50
CA GLU A 464 3.28 18.85 -22.22
C GLU A 464 4.12 19.06 -23.48
N ASP A 465 5.27 18.40 -23.58
CA ASP A 465 6.20 18.50 -24.70
C ASP A 465 5.66 17.88 -25.99
N GLN A 466 4.58 17.12 -25.91
CA GLN A 466 3.90 16.53 -27.06
C GLN A 466 2.74 17.37 -27.60
N VAL A 467 2.46 18.52 -26.96
CA VAL A 467 1.35 19.40 -27.38
C VAL A 467 1.74 20.15 -28.66
N THR A 468 1.01 19.86 -29.74
CA THR A 468 1.18 20.51 -31.04
C THR A 468 0.53 21.89 -31.09
N GLY A 469 0.79 22.68 -32.16
CA GLY A 469 0.26 24.02 -32.32
C GLY A 469 -1.28 24.13 -32.37
N ASP A 470 -1.98 23.04 -32.72
CA ASP A 470 -3.43 22.96 -32.81
C ASP A 470 -4.11 22.60 -31.48
N LEU A 471 -3.31 22.31 -30.46
CA LEU A 471 -3.78 21.99 -29.10
C LEU A 471 -3.50 23.14 -28.14
N ASP A 472 -4.30 23.21 -27.10
CA ASP A 472 -4.11 24.11 -25.95
C ASP A 472 -4.13 23.31 -24.65
N LYS A 473 -3.58 23.89 -23.59
CA LYS A 473 -3.45 23.22 -22.29
C LYS A 473 -3.82 24.13 -21.12
N LEU A 474 -4.45 23.55 -20.11
CA LEU A 474 -4.78 24.22 -18.87
C LEU A 474 -4.22 23.39 -17.70
N GLN A 475 -3.30 23.99 -16.95
CA GLN A 475 -2.76 23.35 -15.76
C GLN A 475 -3.82 23.30 -14.66
N ILE A 476 -3.95 22.14 -14.00
CA ILE A 476 -4.93 21.89 -12.94
C ILE A 476 -4.31 21.52 -11.59
N ALA A 477 -3.10 21.02 -11.58
CA ALA A 477 -2.35 20.63 -10.40
C ALA A 477 -0.86 20.46 -10.74
N TYR A 478 -0.06 20.10 -9.74
CA TYR A 478 1.26 19.52 -9.95
C TYR A 478 1.28 18.08 -9.43
N ASP A 479 2.19 17.30 -9.97
CA ASP A 479 2.65 16.03 -9.43
C ASP A 479 4.18 15.99 -9.51
N GLY A 480 4.80 14.87 -9.27
CA GLY A 480 6.24 14.73 -9.32
C GLY A 480 6.69 13.28 -9.21
N LEU A 481 7.99 13.08 -9.17
CA LEU A 481 8.57 11.80 -8.81
C LEU A 481 9.18 11.90 -7.41
N LEU A 482 8.85 10.94 -6.56
CA LEU A 482 9.48 10.78 -5.26
C LEU A 482 10.56 9.71 -5.35
N VAL A 483 11.81 10.06 -5.03
CA VAL A 483 12.92 9.12 -4.93
C VAL A 483 13.03 8.66 -3.49
N PHE A 484 13.14 7.36 -3.28
CA PHE A 484 13.18 6.82 -1.91
C PHE A 484 14.15 5.63 -1.78
N VAL A 485 14.66 5.45 -0.58
CA VAL A 485 15.57 4.37 -0.18
C VAL A 485 15.03 3.68 1.07
N PRO A 486 15.43 2.44 1.37
CA PRO A 486 15.07 1.77 2.60
C PRO A 486 15.44 2.60 3.83
N PHE A 487 14.52 2.68 4.77
CA PHE A 487 14.74 3.25 6.09
C PHE A 487 15.15 2.13 7.03
N SER A 488 16.29 2.21 7.69
CA SER A 488 16.78 1.19 8.60
C SER A 488 17.08 1.72 9.99
N LYS A 489 16.86 0.90 11.01
CA LYS A 489 17.26 1.19 12.41
C LYS A 489 18.73 0.87 12.69
N LYS A 490 19.41 0.16 11.79
CA LYS A 490 20.83 -0.21 11.94
C LYS A 490 21.77 0.97 11.68
N ASP A 491 23.00 0.88 12.15
CA ASP A 491 24.04 1.92 12.00
C ASP A 491 24.40 2.22 10.53
N GLN A 492 24.11 1.30 9.61
CA GLN A 492 24.29 1.47 8.17
C GLN A 492 23.03 2.05 7.48
N ASN A 493 22.38 2.99 8.11
CA ASN A 493 21.15 3.60 7.63
C ASN A 493 21.44 4.50 6.42
N LEU A 494 20.97 4.11 5.23
CA LEU A 494 21.14 4.88 3.98
C LEU A 494 20.67 6.33 4.07
N PRO A 495 19.46 6.64 4.60
CA PRO A 495 19.03 8.02 4.75
C PRO A 495 20.02 8.89 5.55
N LYS A 496 20.59 8.37 6.64
CA LYS A 496 21.59 9.08 7.44
C LYS A 496 22.92 9.22 6.72
N ALA A 497 23.38 8.15 6.06
CA ALA A 497 24.63 8.16 5.32
C ALA A 497 24.61 9.11 4.12
N LEU A 498 23.44 9.30 3.53
CA LEU A 498 23.22 10.24 2.41
C LEU A 498 22.81 11.65 2.88
N ASP A 499 22.78 11.90 4.20
CA ASP A 499 22.28 13.14 4.77
C ASP A 499 20.87 13.53 4.26
N GLY A 500 20.04 12.51 4.00
CA GLY A 500 18.66 12.65 3.56
C GLY A 500 18.46 13.17 2.14
N HIS A 501 19.51 13.30 1.32
CA HIS A 501 19.39 13.90 -0.01
C HIS A 501 20.24 13.19 -1.08
N ILE A 502 19.91 13.46 -2.36
CA ILE A 502 20.66 12.98 -3.52
C ILE A 502 20.59 14.02 -4.65
N SER A 503 21.65 14.16 -5.45
CA SER A 503 21.63 15.03 -6.61
C SER A 503 21.15 14.32 -7.87
N LEU A 504 20.60 15.08 -8.84
CA LEU A 504 20.23 14.55 -10.15
C LEU A 504 21.43 13.90 -10.86
N GLU A 505 22.65 14.45 -10.67
CA GLU A 505 23.88 13.86 -11.20
C GLU A 505 24.14 12.46 -10.61
N LYS A 506 24.02 12.31 -9.28
CA LYS A 506 24.20 11.01 -8.62
C LYS A 506 23.14 10.02 -9.07
N LEU A 507 21.88 10.45 -9.24
CA LEU A 507 20.81 9.63 -9.80
C LEU A 507 21.16 9.14 -11.21
N ARG A 508 21.65 10.00 -12.09
CA ARG A 508 22.12 9.61 -13.43
C ARG A 508 23.18 8.51 -13.34
N LYS A 509 24.21 8.70 -12.53
CA LYS A 509 25.30 7.72 -12.37
C LYS A 509 24.81 6.36 -11.85
N ILE A 510 23.89 6.35 -10.89
CA ILE A 510 23.29 5.13 -10.35
C ILE A 510 22.47 4.42 -11.43
N TYR A 511 21.54 5.13 -12.02
CA TYR A 511 20.58 4.54 -12.97
C TYR A 511 21.18 4.19 -14.34
N THR A 512 22.40 4.65 -14.64
CA THR A 512 23.20 4.22 -15.81
C THR A 512 24.26 3.17 -15.47
N GLY A 513 24.37 2.73 -14.20
CA GLY A 513 25.32 1.71 -13.77
C GLY A 513 26.77 2.20 -13.63
N GLN A 514 27.02 3.52 -13.67
CA GLN A 514 28.35 4.10 -13.44
C GLN A 514 28.73 4.04 -11.94
N VAL A 515 27.76 4.06 -11.07
CA VAL A 515 27.89 3.90 -9.62
C VAL A 515 27.09 2.69 -9.22
N THR A 516 27.75 1.69 -8.64
CA THR A 516 27.16 0.38 -8.32
C THR A 516 27.24 0.04 -6.83
N ASN A 517 27.94 0.85 -6.04
CA ASN A 517 28.03 0.68 -4.60
C ASN A 517 27.81 2.03 -3.89
N TRP A 518 27.12 2.03 -2.75
CA TRP A 518 26.85 3.23 -1.98
C TRP A 518 28.12 3.87 -1.38
N ASP A 519 29.18 3.12 -1.14
CA ASP A 519 30.47 3.65 -0.66
C ASP A 519 31.09 4.65 -1.62
N GLN A 520 30.85 4.51 -2.92
CA GLN A 520 31.28 5.47 -3.95
C GLN A 520 30.60 6.85 -3.81
N LEU A 521 29.52 6.92 -3.03
CA LEU A 521 28.78 8.14 -2.75
C LEU A 521 28.88 8.60 -1.29
N GLY A 522 29.78 7.98 -0.51
CA GLY A 522 29.96 8.25 0.92
C GLY A 522 29.00 7.47 1.84
N GLY A 523 28.28 6.49 1.31
CA GLY A 523 27.40 5.60 2.03
C GLY A 523 28.14 4.34 2.56
N PRO A 524 27.39 3.36 3.08
CA PRO A 524 27.96 2.06 3.48
C PRO A 524 28.43 1.26 2.27
N ASN A 525 29.35 0.30 2.52
CA ASN A 525 29.74 -0.66 1.49
C ASN A 525 28.58 -1.63 1.20
N LEU A 526 27.72 -1.25 0.29
CA LEU A 526 26.47 -1.93 -0.03
C LEU A 526 26.17 -1.75 -1.53
N LEU A 527 25.94 -2.86 -2.23
CA LEU A 527 25.62 -2.84 -3.66
C LEU A 527 24.30 -2.09 -3.90
N ILE A 528 24.32 -1.19 -4.87
CA ILE A 528 23.13 -0.45 -5.27
C ILE A 528 22.23 -1.33 -6.14
N LYS A 529 20.95 -1.40 -5.79
CA LYS A 529 19.91 -2.03 -6.59
C LYS A 529 18.92 -0.97 -7.10
N PRO A 530 19.12 -0.41 -8.29
CA PRO A 530 18.22 0.58 -8.85
C PRO A 530 16.96 -0.11 -9.39
N LEU A 531 15.80 0.32 -8.90
CA LEU A 531 14.50 -0.16 -9.33
C LEU A 531 13.72 0.97 -10.01
N ALA A 532 12.92 0.62 -11.01
CA ALA A 532 12.01 1.55 -11.67
C ALA A 532 10.57 1.04 -11.60
N PRO A 533 9.59 1.95 -11.56
CA PRO A 533 8.19 1.56 -11.65
C PRO A 533 7.82 1.05 -13.05
N THR A 534 6.73 0.30 -13.14
CA THR A 534 6.16 -0.14 -14.43
C THR A 534 5.18 0.88 -15.03
N GLU A 535 4.95 2.00 -14.34
CA GLU A 535 4.11 3.09 -14.80
C GLU A 535 4.83 3.89 -15.91
N PRO A 536 4.32 3.88 -17.16
CA PRO A 536 5.02 4.53 -18.29
C PRO A 536 5.23 6.04 -18.08
N GLU A 537 4.25 6.74 -17.49
CA GLU A 537 4.35 8.16 -17.17
C GLU A 537 5.53 8.44 -16.23
N ALA A 538 5.68 7.66 -15.15
CA ALA A 538 6.78 7.83 -14.21
C ALA A 538 8.15 7.62 -14.89
N VAL A 539 8.25 6.57 -15.69
CA VAL A 539 9.48 6.26 -16.43
C VAL A 539 9.81 7.37 -17.44
N ARG A 540 8.82 7.85 -18.18
CA ARG A 540 8.99 8.93 -19.16
C ARG A 540 9.40 10.24 -18.49
N GLN A 541 8.74 10.62 -17.40
CA GLN A 541 9.11 11.82 -16.64
C GLN A 541 10.52 11.71 -16.03
N PHE A 542 10.91 10.54 -15.55
CA PHE A 542 12.26 10.31 -15.05
C PHE A 542 13.30 10.47 -16.16
N GLN A 543 13.06 9.90 -17.34
CA GLN A 543 13.95 10.03 -18.49
C GLN A 543 14.08 11.48 -18.94
N LYS A 544 12.97 12.22 -19.01
CA LYS A 544 12.95 13.63 -19.39
C LYS A 544 13.72 14.51 -18.40
N ILE A 545 13.45 14.35 -17.09
CA ILE A 545 14.01 15.25 -16.07
C ILE A 545 15.43 14.87 -15.69
N VAL A 546 15.68 13.57 -15.47
CA VAL A 546 16.98 13.09 -14.97
C VAL A 546 18.00 12.95 -16.10
N PHE A 547 17.61 12.36 -17.23
CA PHE A 547 18.52 12.16 -18.37
C PHE A 547 18.42 13.25 -19.44
N LYS A 548 17.46 14.18 -19.33
CA LYS A 548 17.22 15.25 -20.32
C LYS A 548 17.05 14.69 -21.74
N ASP A 549 16.40 13.53 -21.83
CA ASP A 549 16.15 12.78 -23.06
C ASP A 549 17.42 12.31 -23.82
N ASP A 550 18.56 12.21 -23.12
CA ASP A 550 19.78 11.65 -23.68
C ASP A 550 19.60 10.15 -24.00
N GLU A 551 19.59 9.82 -25.29
CA GLU A 551 19.33 8.47 -25.77
C GLU A 551 20.37 7.44 -25.28
N GLN A 552 21.64 7.84 -25.11
CA GLN A 552 22.70 6.93 -24.64
C GLN A 552 22.49 6.58 -23.17
N GLN A 553 22.16 7.56 -22.34
CA GLN A 553 21.86 7.34 -20.93
C GLN A 553 20.56 6.52 -20.77
N ILE A 554 19.54 6.78 -21.58
CA ILE A 554 18.30 5.99 -21.59
C ILE A 554 18.57 4.54 -21.99
N ALA A 555 19.44 4.29 -22.97
CA ALA A 555 19.83 2.94 -23.36
C ALA A 555 20.58 2.19 -22.24
N GLN A 556 21.45 2.89 -21.51
CA GLN A 556 22.13 2.32 -20.34
C GLN A 556 21.14 2.06 -19.18
N TYR A 557 20.27 3.01 -18.90
CA TYR A 557 19.19 2.85 -17.91
C TYR A 557 18.39 1.57 -18.17
N LYS A 558 17.93 1.33 -19.39
CA LYS A 558 17.17 0.12 -19.77
C LYS A 558 17.93 -1.19 -19.51
N LYS A 559 19.27 -1.17 -19.54
CA LYS A 559 20.12 -2.34 -19.26
C LYS A 559 20.39 -2.52 -17.76
N THR A 560 20.43 -1.44 -17.02
CA THR A 560 20.86 -1.42 -15.61
C THR A 560 19.70 -1.70 -14.65
N VAL A 561 18.48 -1.25 -14.99
CA VAL A 561 17.38 -1.13 -14.06
C VAL A 561 16.43 -2.32 -14.19
N SER A 562 16.03 -2.87 -13.06
CA SER A 562 14.92 -3.81 -12.98
C SER A 562 13.60 -3.06 -12.80
N GLN A 563 12.61 -3.38 -13.63
CA GLN A 563 11.26 -2.82 -13.52
C GLN A 563 10.37 -3.72 -12.69
N GLN A 564 9.61 -3.14 -11.78
CA GLN A 564 8.58 -3.83 -11.01
C GLN A 564 7.46 -2.87 -10.62
N LEU A 565 6.33 -3.39 -10.17
CA LEU A 565 5.22 -2.56 -9.70
C LEU A 565 5.66 -1.69 -8.52
N THR A 566 5.16 -0.47 -8.44
CA THR A 566 5.44 0.44 -7.31
C THR A 566 5.12 -0.22 -5.97
N GLU A 567 4.01 -0.95 -5.90
CA GLU A 567 3.57 -1.67 -4.70
C GLU A 567 4.56 -2.79 -4.31
N GLU A 568 5.08 -3.53 -5.28
CA GLU A 568 6.09 -4.58 -5.04
C GLU A 568 7.40 -3.97 -4.51
N THR A 569 7.82 -2.84 -5.08
CA THR A 569 8.99 -2.11 -4.57
C THR A 569 8.80 -1.67 -3.12
N GLN A 570 7.63 -1.12 -2.80
CA GLN A 570 7.31 -0.70 -1.44
C GLN A 570 7.30 -1.87 -0.48
N GLN A 571 6.74 -3.02 -0.87
CA GLN A 571 6.77 -4.25 -0.09
C GLN A 571 8.20 -4.75 0.14
N GLN A 572 9.02 -4.76 -0.90
CA GLN A 572 10.42 -5.19 -0.79
C GLN A 572 11.19 -4.30 0.19
N ILE A 573 10.96 -2.99 0.15
CA ILE A 573 11.56 -2.04 1.09
C ILE A 573 11.09 -2.31 2.52
N VAL A 574 9.80 -2.57 2.73
CA VAL A 574 9.26 -2.92 4.06
C VAL A 574 9.89 -4.20 4.59
N THR A 575 10.03 -5.23 3.77
CA THR A 575 10.65 -6.51 4.15
C THR A 575 12.11 -6.31 4.57
N GLN A 576 12.83 -5.42 3.91
CA GLN A 576 14.24 -5.14 4.17
C GLN A 576 14.49 -4.01 5.19
N PHE A 577 13.42 -3.39 5.69
CA PHE A 577 13.49 -2.26 6.64
C PHE A 577 14.33 -2.55 7.88
N ASP A 578 14.23 -3.77 8.41
CA ASP A 578 14.91 -4.17 9.64
C ASP A 578 16.29 -4.78 9.38
N GLU A 579 16.54 -5.29 8.20
CA GLU A 579 17.79 -5.96 7.84
C GLU A 579 18.94 -4.97 7.59
N GLY A 580 18.63 -3.77 7.12
CA GLY A 580 19.61 -2.71 6.84
C GLY A 580 20.62 -3.03 5.74
N GLU A 581 20.38 -4.12 5.01
CA GLU A 581 21.31 -4.65 3.98
C GLU A 581 20.85 -4.30 2.55
N ALA A 582 19.69 -3.69 2.41
CA ALA A 582 19.14 -3.42 1.09
C ALA A 582 19.70 -2.13 0.51
N GLY A 583 20.53 -2.26 -0.49
CA GLY A 583 21.01 -1.14 -1.31
C GLY A 583 19.99 -0.62 -2.32
N ILE A 584 18.70 -0.81 -2.09
CA ILE A 584 17.63 -0.40 -3.01
C ILE A 584 17.55 1.13 -3.09
N ILE A 585 17.42 1.63 -4.30
CA ILE A 585 16.92 2.96 -4.61
C ILE A 585 15.81 2.83 -5.65
N SER A 586 14.71 3.52 -5.43
CA SER A 586 13.60 3.54 -6.38
C SER A 586 12.97 4.92 -6.47
N TYR A 587 12.13 5.09 -7.46
CA TYR A 587 11.29 6.26 -7.61
C TYR A 587 9.86 5.86 -8.01
N GLY A 588 8.92 6.75 -7.81
CA GLY A 588 7.53 6.54 -8.19
C GLY A 588 6.77 7.86 -8.30
N ILE A 589 5.59 7.83 -8.88
CA ILE A 589 4.70 9.00 -8.96
C ILE A 589 4.42 9.49 -7.54
N LEU A 590 4.65 10.77 -7.27
CA LEU A 590 4.52 11.38 -5.96
C LEU A 590 3.10 11.17 -5.40
N SER A 591 2.06 11.47 -6.17
CA SER A 591 0.66 11.28 -5.73
C SER A 591 0.31 9.83 -5.37
N LYS A 592 1.06 8.86 -5.86
CA LYS A 592 0.93 7.43 -5.52
C LYS A 592 1.79 7.04 -4.31
N THR A 593 2.92 7.71 -4.08
CA THR A 593 3.95 7.30 -3.11
C THR A 593 4.11 8.23 -1.92
N TRP A 594 3.53 9.44 -1.92
CA TRP A 594 3.72 10.45 -0.88
C TRP A 594 3.30 10.00 0.53
N ASN A 595 2.30 9.16 0.61
CA ASN A 595 1.70 8.71 1.87
C ASN A 595 2.19 7.32 2.32
N GLN A 596 3.23 6.79 1.66
CA GLN A 596 3.86 5.54 2.04
C GLN A 596 4.89 5.78 3.16
N CYS A 597 5.11 4.79 4.01
CA CYS A 597 6.11 4.82 5.06
C CYS A 597 7.19 3.72 4.92
N ALA A 598 7.17 3.00 3.80
CA ALA A 598 8.11 1.93 3.53
C ALA A 598 9.54 2.42 3.28
N GLY A 599 9.69 3.54 2.55
CA GLY A 599 10.97 4.12 2.18
C GLY A 599 11.12 5.57 2.66
N TYR A 600 12.36 5.97 2.93
CA TYR A 600 12.70 7.35 3.24
C TYR A 600 12.73 8.18 1.94
N PRO A 601 11.94 9.26 1.83
CA PRO A 601 11.95 10.14 0.67
C PRO A 601 13.19 11.03 0.69
N LEU A 602 14.03 10.90 -0.33
CA LEU A 602 15.23 11.72 -0.46
C LEU A 602 14.88 13.13 -0.97
N ALA A 603 15.47 14.16 -0.36
CA ALA A 603 15.49 15.50 -0.91
C ALA A 603 16.37 15.52 -2.17
N ILE A 604 16.00 16.33 -3.17
CA ILE A 604 16.67 16.35 -4.46
C ILE A 604 17.48 17.66 -4.61
N ILE A 605 18.73 17.52 -5.03
CA ILE A 605 19.57 18.63 -5.43
C ILE A 605 19.55 18.72 -6.96
N SER A 606 19.22 19.89 -7.51
CA SER A 606 19.25 20.13 -8.97
C SER A 606 20.68 20.14 -9.52
N ASP A 607 20.80 20.23 -10.84
CA ASP A 607 22.12 20.31 -11.49
C ASP A 607 22.85 21.64 -11.29
N ASP A 608 22.19 22.66 -10.75
CA ASP A 608 22.83 23.93 -10.43
C ASP A 608 23.67 23.80 -9.17
N GLU A 609 24.97 24.06 -9.27
CA GLU A 609 25.96 23.89 -8.18
C GLU A 609 25.64 24.65 -6.88
N LYS A 610 24.72 25.62 -6.91
CA LYS A 610 24.30 26.43 -5.76
C LYS A 610 22.94 26.05 -5.18
N SER A 611 22.24 25.06 -5.72
CA SER A 611 20.90 24.75 -5.26
C SER A 611 20.92 23.88 -3.98
N ALA A 612 20.14 24.32 -3.00
CA ALA A 612 19.90 23.53 -1.79
C ALA A 612 19.07 22.27 -2.10
N ALA A 613 19.27 21.22 -1.30
CA ALA A 613 18.44 20.04 -1.34
C ALA A 613 16.98 20.41 -1.06
N THR A 614 16.08 20.03 -1.96
CA THR A 614 14.65 20.34 -1.85
C THR A 614 13.84 19.08 -1.61
N GLN A 615 13.03 19.08 -0.55
CA GLN A 615 12.14 17.98 -0.19
C GLN A 615 10.74 18.26 -0.74
N ALA A 616 10.08 17.20 -1.25
CA ALA A 616 8.68 17.28 -1.71
C ALA A 616 7.67 17.25 -0.56
N LEU A 617 8.09 16.75 0.59
CA LEU A 617 7.24 16.47 1.75
C LEU A 617 7.80 17.15 3.01
N PHE A 618 6.90 17.54 3.89
CA PHE A 618 7.26 17.99 5.24
C PHE A 618 6.29 17.38 6.27
N ARG A 619 6.62 17.51 7.54
CA ARG A 619 5.81 16.99 8.64
C ARG A 619 4.62 17.90 8.93
N LEU A 620 3.62 17.36 9.61
CA LEU A 620 2.42 18.08 10.03
C LEU A 620 2.70 19.35 10.85
N ASN A 621 3.84 19.40 11.53
CA ASN A 621 4.30 20.57 12.30
C ASN A 621 5.15 21.56 11.48
N ASN A 622 5.09 21.48 10.15
CA ASN A 622 5.89 22.28 9.21
C ASN A 622 7.42 22.12 9.38
N GLN A 623 7.86 21.03 10.00
CA GLN A 623 9.28 20.71 10.10
C GLN A 623 9.73 19.86 8.90
N PRO A 624 10.95 20.04 8.39
CA PRO A 624 11.50 19.17 7.36
C PRO A 624 11.61 17.73 7.87
N ILE A 625 11.50 16.78 6.95
CA ILE A 625 11.74 15.37 7.26
C ILE A 625 13.23 15.17 7.53
N ASN A 626 13.56 14.58 8.67
CA ASN A 626 14.93 14.30 9.07
C ASN A 626 15.25 12.81 8.80
N PRO A 627 16.50 12.45 8.39
CA PRO A 627 16.91 11.06 8.19
C PRO A 627 16.73 10.11 9.40
N SER A 628 16.58 10.69 10.59
CA SER A 628 16.32 9.93 11.83
C SER A 628 14.84 9.75 12.14
N ASP A 629 13.95 10.35 11.35
CA ASP A 629 12.53 10.34 11.64
C ASP A 629 11.87 9.03 11.27
N ASN A 630 10.97 8.57 12.13
CA ASN A 630 10.03 7.53 11.75
C ASN A 630 8.89 8.17 10.95
N ILE A 631 8.95 8.03 9.64
CA ILE A 631 7.94 8.59 8.73
C ILE A 631 6.57 7.91 8.82
N CYS A 632 6.49 6.72 9.45
CA CYS A 632 5.24 6.01 9.68
C CYS A 632 4.43 6.59 10.84
N ASP A 633 5.06 7.24 11.80
CA ASP A 633 4.40 7.70 13.03
C ASP A 633 3.62 9.01 12.84
N LYS A 634 3.85 9.73 11.75
CA LYS A 634 3.29 11.07 11.54
C LYS A 634 2.87 11.26 10.09
N ARG A 635 1.79 12.01 9.90
CA ARG A 635 1.36 12.44 8.56
C ARG A 635 2.41 13.33 7.93
N ASN A 636 2.78 13.02 6.71
CA ASN A 636 3.54 13.92 5.87
C ASN A 636 2.58 14.78 5.05
N LEU A 637 2.96 16.01 4.77
CA LEU A 637 2.22 16.95 3.93
C LEU A 637 3.04 17.27 2.70
N LEU A 638 2.37 17.59 1.60
CA LEU A 638 2.99 18.05 0.36
C LEU A 638 3.49 19.49 0.54
N ASP A 639 4.73 19.77 0.16
CA ASP A 639 5.28 21.14 0.16
C ASP A 639 4.83 21.90 -1.09
N VAL A 640 3.62 22.47 -1.05
CA VAL A 640 3.03 23.22 -2.15
C VAL A 640 3.96 24.31 -2.67
N GLY A 641 4.64 25.03 -1.77
CA GLY A 641 5.52 26.13 -2.12
C GLY A 641 6.71 25.72 -2.98
N THR A 642 7.25 24.50 -2.81
CA THR A 642 8.38 24.03 -3.63
C THR A 642 7.96 23.70 -5.06
N PHE A 643 6.71 23.28 -5.27
CA PHE A 643 6.17 22.97 -6.60
C PHE A 643 5.74 24.25 -7.34
N VAL A 644 4.96 25.10 -6.68
CA VAL A 644 4.50 26.38 -7.26
C VAL A 644 5.67 27.24 -7.69
N ASN A 645 6.72 27.31 -6.86
CA ASN A 645 7.94 28.06 -7.16
C ASN A 645 8.96 27.28 -8.01
N LYS A 646 8.58 26.12 -8.53
CA LYS A 646 9.44 25.26 -9.39
C LYS A 646 10.79 24.90 -8.76
N ARG A 647 10.84 24.81 -7.41
CA ARG A 647 12.07 24.47 -6.69
C ARG A 647 12.29 22.96 -6.55
N TYR A 648 11.21 22.16 -6.60
CA TYR A 648 11.35 20.71 -6.56
C TYR A 648 11.77 20.17 -7.94
N PRO A 649 13.01 19.64 -8.09
CA PRO A 649 13.54 19.34 -9.41
C PRO A 649 12.80 18.23 -10.16
N LEU A 650 12.13 17.33 -9.45
CA LEU A 650 11.36 16.22 -10.03
C LEU A 650 9.85 16.51 -10.08
N GLY A 651 9.46 17.78 -9.87
CA GLY A 651 8.07 18.23 -9.99
C GLY A 651 7.68 18.52 -11.44
N TYR A 652 6.47 18.23 -11.79
CA TYR A 652 5.89 18.54 -13.11
C TYR A 652 4.41 18.90 -13.01
N PRO A 653 3.91 19.73 -13.95
CA PRO A 653 2.50 20.10 -14.01
C PRO A 653 1.63 18.98 -14.58
N LEU A 654 0.35 18.96 -14.19
CA LEU A 654 -0.69 18.12 -14.78
C LEU A 654 -1.68 19.00 -15.52
N PHE A 655 -2.02 18.62 -16.75
CA PHE A 655 -2.83 19.42 -17.66
C PHE A 655 -4.11 18.73 -18.12
N VAL A 656 -5.13 19.56 -18.38
CA VAL A 656 -6.20 19.27 -19.34
C VAL A 656 -5.74 19.81 -20.69
N ILE A 657 -5.67 18.95 -21.70
CA ILE A 657 -5.26 19.32 -23.07
C ILE A 657 -6.44 19.13 -24.01
N TYR A 658 -6.68 20.09 -24.89
CA TYR A 658 -7.84 20.13 -25.80
C TYR A 658 -7.49 20.81 -27.12
N ARG A 659 -8.35 20.62 -28.13
CA ARG A 659 -8.19 21.23 -29.47
C ARG A 659 -8.61 22.69 -29.49
N LYS A 660 -7.84 23.53 -30.17
CA LYS A 660 -8.14 24.96 -30.40
C LYS A 660 -9.21 25.22 -31.43
N ASP A 661 -9.59 24.22 -32.22
CA ASP A 661 -10.48 24.37 -33.39
C ASP A 661 -11.95 24.70 -33.05
N ASN A 662 -12.28 24.80 -31.75
CA ASN A 662 -13.62 25.02 -31.24
C ASN A 662 -14.69 24.07 -31.84
N SER A 663 -14.25 22.94 -32.41
CA SER A 663 -15.14 21.93 -32.98
C SER A 663 -15.95 21.18 -31.93
N VAL A 664 -15.55 21.29 -30.66
CA VAL A 664 -16.24 20.78 -29.47
C VAL A 664 -16.57 21.95 -28.56
N MET A 665 -17.75 21.93 -27.95
CA MET A 665 -18.09 22.88 -26.90
C MET A 665 -16.98 22.99 -25.86
N PRO A 666 -16.82 24.11 -25.14
CA PRO A 666 -15.69 24.35 -24.23
C PRO A 666 -15.74 23.46 -22.97
N ALA A 667 -16.06 22.18 -23.15
CA ALA A 667 -16.21 21.19 -22.08
C ALA A 667 -14.89 20.97 -21.33
N ALA A 668 -13.79 20.87 -22.06
CA ALA A 668 -12.44 20.72 -21.47
C ALA A 668 -12.05 21.91 -20.61
N TYR A 669 -12.30 23.12 -21.11
CA TYR A 669 -12.05 24.36 -20.37
C TYR A 669 -12.88 24.40 -19.08
N LYS A 670 -14.18 24.07 -19.17
CA LYS A 670 -15.08 24.03 -18.02
C LYS A 670 -14.75 22.92 -17.03
N PHE A 671 -14.32 21.76 -17.52
CA PHE A 671 -13.81 20.71 -16.65
C PHE A 671 -12.58 21.16 -15.87
N ALA A 672 -11.64 21.84 -16.53
CA ALA A 672 -10.49 22.43 -15.85
C ALA A 672 -10.91 23.48 -14.80
N GLU A 673 -11.93 24.32 -15.09
CA GLU A 673 -12.47 25.28 -14.12
C GLU A 673 -13.10 24.58 -12.91
N ILE A 674 -13.84 23.48 -13.11
CA ILE A 674 -14.38 22.63 -12.03
C ILE A 674 -13.23 22.12 -11.13
N LEU A 675 -12.16 21.60 -11.73
CA LEU A 675 -11.00 21.11 -10.98
C LEU A 675 -10.23 22.23 -10.25
N LYS A 676 -10.29 23.46 -10.76
CA LYS A 676 -9.66 24.65 -10.14
C LYS A 676 -10.49 25.31 -9.05
N THR A 677 -11.71 24.88 -8.80
CA THR A 677 -12.51 25.37 -7.66
C THR A 677 -11.84 25.04 -6.33
N ARG A 678 -12.21 25.72 -5.24
CA ARG A 678 -11.73 25.35 -3.89
C ARG A 678 -12.06 23.90 -3.55
N GLU A 679 -13.27 23.45 -3.87
CA GLU A 679 -13.71 22.06 -3.72
C GLU A 679 -12.82 21.12 -4.54
N GLY A 680 -12.55 21.43 -5.81
CA GLY A 680 -11.71 20.63 -6.70
C GLY A 680 -10.26 20.54 -6.22
N GLN A 681 -9.64 21.64 -5.90
CA GLN A 681 -8.25 21.69 -5.42
C GLN A 681 -8.09 20.95 -4.08
N CYS A 682 -9.06 21.07 -3.18
CA CYS A 682 -9.07 20.31 -1.93
C CYS A 682 -9.16 18.80 -2.18
N LEU A 683 -10.05 18.35 -3.07
CA LEU A 683 -10.22 16.94 -3.42
C LEU A 683 -8.95 16.37 -4.10
N LEU A 684 -8.33 17.12 -5.01
CA LEU A 684 -7.09 16.74 -5.68
C LEU A 684 -5.94 16.63 -4.68
N SER A 685 -5.84 17.58 -3.74
CA SER A 685 -4.82 17.54 -2.70
C SER A 685 -4.99 16.35 -1.75
N LYS A 686 -6.22 16.01 -1.36
CA LYS A 686 -6.49 14.80 -0.56
C LYS A 686 -6.11 13.51 -1.28
N ALA A 687 -6.21 13.51 -2.59
CA ALA A 687 -5.81 12.38 -3.43
C ALA A 687 -4.28 12.29 -3.64
N GLY A 688 -3.51 13.28 -3.18
CA GLY A 688 -2.05 13.30 -3.25
C GLY A 688 -1.46 14.16 -4.35
N LEU A 689 -2.26 14.90 -5.12
CA LEU A 689 -1.76 15.92 -6.04
C LEU A 689 -1.39 17.20 -5.30
N VAL A 690 -0.37 17.88 -5.78
CA VAL A 690 0.00 19.20 -5.26
C VAL A 690 -0.92 20.25 -5.90
N PRO A 691 -1.69 20.98 -5.11
CA PRO A 691 -2.62 21.99 -5.63
C PRO A 691 -1.87 23.19 -6.24
N LEU A 692 -2.58 23.95 -7.06
CA LEU A 692 -2.02 25.14 -7.73
C LEU A 692 -1.59 26.23 -6.75
N GLN A 693 -2.13 26.21 -5.54
CA GLN A 693 -1.84 27.17 -4.47
C GLN A 693 -2.07 26.54 -3.10
N TYR A 694 -1.57 27.18 -2.06
CA TYR A 694 -1.68 26.69 -0.70
C TYR A 694 -3.16 26.57 -0.27
N ILE A 695 -3.50 25.42 0.30
CA ILE A 695 -4.82 25.14 0.89
C ILE A 695 -4.69 25.18 2.41
N PRO A 696 -5.46 26.04 3.12
CA PRO A 696 -5.43 26.08 4.58
C PRO A 696 -5.81 24.73 5.21
N ASN A 697 -5.15 24.38 6.31
CA ASN A 697 -5.33 23.08 6.99
C ASN A 697 -6.78 22.83 7.45
N ASN A 698 -7.54 23.87 7.78
CA ASN A 698 -8.95 23.76 8.15
C ASN A 698 -9.80 23.19 6.99
N TYR A 699 -9.47 23.52 5.74
CA TYR A 699 -10.11 22.91 4.55
C TYR A 699 -9.68 21.47 4.33
N LEU A 700 -8.37 21.18 4.41
CA LEU A 700 -7.86 19.83 4.25
C LEU A 700 -8.40 18.86 5.31
N ASN A 701 -8.66 19.35 6.51
CA ASN A 701 -9.20 18.57 7.62
C ASN A 701 -10.75 18.46 7.59
N SER A 702 -11.45 19.24 6.75
CA SER A 702 -12.90 19.12 6.58
C SER A 702 -13.25 17.80 5.85
N ASN A 703 -14.33 17.14 6.26
CA ASN A 703 -14.69 15.84 5.65
C ASN A 703 -15.15 15.95 4.18
N ASP A 704 -15.65 17.11 3.76
CA ASP A 704 -16.35 17.27 2.49
C ASP A 704 -15.73 18.28 1.52
N CYS A 705 -14.64 18.96 1.87
CA CYS A 705 -14.05 20.05 1.07
C CYS A 705 -15.02 21.20 0.72
N LYS A 706 -16.20 21.28 1.35
CA LYS A 706 -17.29 22.21 1.02
C LYS A 706 -17.49 23.29 2.08
N SER A 707 -17.26 22.95 3.34
CA SER A 707 -17.52 23.86 4.45
C SER A 707 -16.37 24.85 4.60
N VAL A 708 -16.71 26.11 4.44
CA VAL A 708 -15.92 27.21 5.02
C VAL A 708 -16.25 27.23 6.51
N PRO A 709 -15.34 26.97 7.44
CA PRO A 709 -15.55 27.44 8.79
C PRO A 709 -15.64 28.96 8.68
N GLN A 710 -16.78 29.56 9.04
CA GLN A 710 -16.85 31.01 9.21
C GLN A 710 -15.84 31.43 10.27
N PRO A 711 -15.20 32.61 10.09
CA PRO A 711 -14.14 33.09 10.98
C PRO A 711 -14.59 33.22 12.42
#